data_e99b00ff1540138976f1300bdb108d94
#
_entry.id   e99b00ff1540138976f1300bdb108d94
#
_cell.length_a   1.000
_cell.length_b   1.000
_cell.length_c   1.000
_cell.angle_alpha   90.00
_cell.angle_beta   90.00
_cell.angle_gamma   90.00
#
_symmetry.space_group_name_H-M   'P 1'
#
loop_
_entity.id
_entity.type
_entity.pdbx_description
1 polymer ?
#
loop_
_entity_poly.entity_id
_entity_poly.type
_entity_poly.pdbx_seq_one_letter_code
_entity_poly.pdbx_strand_id
1 'polypeptide(L)'
;MATVTASAPRTVLPARLRHPAVGKLLLLALVAAVLVPLADAHWASGSWPHALTVDLTEPLGRASDWIIDNRDSHPLFLYFFGYVSNAVVLSVHGVYLLLLAVGWAGVTAVAAVVAWRAAGVRLALGTGAAFLACGLLGMWVPTMQTLAVMVVAVLASVVLGALLGLAAGLSDRTHRALRPVLDTMQVLPAFAYLLPVVLVFGIGVPAAVLATVVYAAPPMARLTALGLRDADEGVMEAVASLGATARQRLLTARLPLARKELLLGLNQTIMMALSMAVIASVIGAGGLGDRVYQALASVDVGAALSAGIPIVLLAVVLDRVTGAAGERLGEARTSTPWLYGAAAAVVVAVAGRLVGRLDWPDAWVVDIAEPVNNAVDWMTDHLYSGVPYIGGTADWAGHFTTWVLDPVRDGLQWLPWWSVLLIVAALAWLIGTWRTALTAVLAIAAIGVLGVWKPSLDTLSQVLAAVAVTLVIGFAVGIAAARSERFERLLRPVLDVFQTMPQFVYLIPVVALFGVGRAPAVAAAVVYALPAVVRITTQGLRAVDPAAMEAARSLGATPTQQLRQVQLPLARPALQLAVNQGVVLVLAVVIIGGLVGGGALGYDVVFGLAQGDLATGLVAGAAIVCLGLMLDRVTQPTERRVRKGA
;
A
#
# COMPACT_ATOMS: atom_id res chain seq x y z
N MET A 1 25.12 -73.39 10.03
CA MET A 1 25.76 -72.40 10.88
C MET A 1 25.70 -71.08 10.13
N ALA A 2 24.70 -70.25 10.45
CA ALA A 2 24.55 -68.90 9.88
C ALA A 2 24.94 -67.92 11.00
N THR A 3 26.00 -67.15 10.78
CA THR A 3 26.52 -66.17 11.69
C THR A 3 25.63 -64.91 11.60
N VAL A 4 24.88 -64.63 12.67
CA VAL A 4 24.14 -63.39 12.86
C VAL A 4 25.13 -62.30 13.29
N THR A 5 25.42 -61.35 12.40
CA THR A 5 26.17 -60.15 12.73
C THR A 5 25.22 -59.15 13.43
N ALA A 6 25.44 -58.94 14.72
CA ALA A 6 24.76 -57.93 15.52
C ALA A 6 25.15 -56.51 15.02
N SER A 7 24.21 -55.79 14.45
CA SER A 7 24.38 -54.37 14.13
C SER A 7 24.35 -53.54 15.43
N ALA A 8 25.37 -52.73 15.63
CA ALA A 8 25.45 -51.77 16.75
C ALA A 8 24.24 -50.82 16.81
N PRO A 9 23.74 -50.43 17.99
CA PRO A 9 22.60 -49.54 18.11
C PRO A 9 22.99 -48.17 17.59
N ARG A 10 22.39 -47.77 16.46
CA ARG A 10 22.43 -46.35 16.03
C ARG A 10 21.69 -45.52 17.07
N THR A 11 22.41 -44.63 17.75
CA THR A 11 21.80 -43.59 18.61
C THR A 11 20.82 -42.77 17.79
N VAL A 12 19.54 -43.11 17.90
CA VAL A 12 18.45 -42.35 17.27
C VAL A 12 18.23 -41.10 18.07
N LEU A 13 18.79 -39.99 17.62
CA LEU A 13 18.45 -38.65 18.14
C LEU A 13 16.92 -38.46 18.13
N PRO A 14 16.31 -37.95 19.22
CA PRO A 14 14.86 -37.79 19.32
C PRO A 14 14.34 -36.98 18.13
N ALA A 15 13.19 -37.34 17.59
CA ALA A 15 12.61 -36.77 16.37
C ALA A 15 12.48 -35.25 16.39
N ARG A 16 12.40 -34.64 17.59
CA ARG A 16 12.40 -33.19 17.78
C ARG A 16 13.72 -32.50 17.38
N LEU A 17 14.86 -33.17 17.49
CA LEU A 17 16.18 -32.65 17.11
C LEU A 17 16.47 -32.76 15.60
N ARG A 18 15.67 -33.51 14.86
CA ARG A 18 15.78 -33.66 13.39
C ARG A 18 15.06 -32.55 12.60
N HIS A 19 14.36 -31.65 13.27
CA HIS A 19 13.71 -30.55 12.57
C HIS A 19 14.77 -29.55 12.05
N PRO A 20 14.78 -29.21 10.74
CA PRO A 20 15.82 -28.35 10.14
C PRO A 20 15.94 -26.97 10.82
N ALA A 21 14.88 -26.51 11.52
CA ALA A 21 14.92 -25.31 12.33
C ALA A 21 15.82 -25.44 13.57
N VAL A 22 15.93 -26.62 14.17
CA VAL A 22 16.78 -26.85 15.36
C VAL A 22 18.26 -26.75 14.99
N GLY A 23 18.65 -27.32 13.83
CA GLY A 23 20.02 -27.17 13.32
C GLY A 23 20.39 -25.71 13.01
N LYS A 24 19.44 -24.94 12.44
CA LYS A 24 19.62 -23.50 12.20
C LYS A 24 19.74 -22.72 13.51
N LEU A 25 18.91 -23.03 14.52
CA LEU A 25 18.97 -22.40 15.84
C LEU A 25 20.27 -22.70 16.57
N LEU A 26 20.75 -23.95 16.52
CA LEU A 26 22.03 -24.33 17.11
C LEU A 26 23.21 -23.62 16.43
N LEU A 27 23.19 -23.51 15.11
CA LEU A 27 24.22 -22.78 14.38
C LEU A 27 24.19 -21.27 14.69
N LEU A 28 23.00 -20.68 14.78
CA LEU A 28 22.83 -19.29 15.20
C LEU A 28 23.31 -19.06 16.63
N ALA A 29 22.99 -19.96 17.56
CA ALA A 29 23.47 -19.89 18.92
C ALA A 29 25.01 -20.00 19.00
N LEU A 30 25.61 -20.87 18.19
CA LEU A 30 27.07 -21.00 18.09
C LEU A 30 27.72 -19.74 17.52
N VAL A 31 27.16 -19.21 16.42
CA VAL A 31 27.64 -17.96 15.81
C VAL A 31 27.50 -16.80 16.79
N ALA A 32 26.38 -16.69 17.50
CA ALA A 32 26.16 -15.69 18.53
C ALA A 32 27.16 -15.85 19.70
N ALA A 33 27.39 -17.05 20.19
CA ALA A 33 28.34 -17.32 21.27
C ALA A 33 29.79 -16.91 20.95
N VAL A 34 30.16 -16.89 19.66
CA VAL A 34 31.49 -16.44 19.21
C VAL A 34 31.50 -14.93 18.89
N LEU A 35 30.51 -14.43 18.16
CA LEU A 35 30.48 -13.04 17.71
C LEU A 35 30.11 -12.05 18.81
N VAL A 36 29.23 -12.44 19.75
CA VAL A 36 28.79 -11.55 20.83
C VAL A 36 29.95 -11.12 21.72
N PRO A 37 30.80 -12.00 22.29
CA PRO A 37 31.91 -11.57 23.11
C PRO A 37 32.96 -10.75 22.35
N LEU A 38 33.22 -11.10 21.08
CA LEU A 38 34.14 -10.37 20.21
C LEU A 38 33.64 -8.96 19.90
N ALA A 39 32.34 -8.81 19.62
CA ALA A 39 31.73 -7.53 19.32
C ALA A 39 31.63 -6.66 20.58
N ASP A 40 31.29 -7.24 21.73
CA ASP A 40 31.21 -6.53 23.00
C ASP A 40 32.58 -6.02 23.49
N ALA A 41 33.63 -6.80 23.28
CA ALA A 41 35.01 -6.42 23.60
C ALA A 41 35.54 -5.23 22.75
N HIS A 42 35.05 -5.05 21.53
CA HIS A 42 35.51 -4.00 20.61
C HIS A 42 34.54 -2.83 20.47
N TRP A 43 33.24 -3.05 20.67
CA TRP A 43 32.17 -2.07 20.49
C TRP A 43 31.14 -2.15 21.63
N ALA A 44 31.56 -1.75 22.81
CA ALA A 44 30.70 -1.75 24.01
C ALA A 44 29.55 -0.72 23.97
N SER A 45 29.50 0.16 22.96
CA SER A 45 28.42 1.15 22.83
C SER A 45 27.19 0.55 22.13
N GLY A 46 25.99 0.68 22.74
CA GLY A 46 24.73 0.20 22.17
C GLY A 46 24.34 0.86 20.82
N SER A 47 24.90 2.03 20.50
CA SER A 47 24.62 2.76 19.25
C SER A 47 25.52 2.32 18.10
N TRP A 48 25.06 2.57 16.86
CA TRP A 48 25.89 2.36 15.65
C TRP A 48 27.17 3.21 15.74
N PRO A 49 28.36 2.63 15.40
CA PRO A 49 29.64 3.35 15.50
C PRO A 49 29.72 4.49 14.49
N HIS A 50 30.07 5.68 14.93
CA HIS A 50 30.27 6.83 14.05
C HIS A 50 31.34 6.59 12.97
N ALA A 51 32.34 5.76 13.25
CA ALA A 51 33.37 5.40 12.27
C ALA A 51 32.83 4.62 11.05
N LEU A 52 31.63 4.01 11.18
CA LEU A 52 30.95 3.29 10.11
C LEU A 52 29.79 4.09 9.49
N THR A 53 29.58 5.33 9.92
CA THR A 53 28.58 6.21 9.30
C THR A 53 29.21 6.95 8.13
N VAL A 54 28.46 7.03 7.03
CA VAL A 54 28.79 7.86 5.87
C VAL A 54 27.79 9.01 5.88
N ASP A 55 28.30 10.22 6.07
CA ASP A 55 27.46 11.40 5.94
C ASP A 55 27.12 11.63 4.47
N LEU A 56 25.92 11.20 4.08
CA LEU A 56 25.38 11.44 2.75
C LEU A 56 24.60 12.75 2.67
N THR A 57 24.36 13.42 3.79
CA THR A 57 23.56 14.65 3.83
C THR A 57 24.29 15.77 3.09
N GLU A 58 25.60 15.92 3.31
CA GLU A 58 26.40 16.94 2.62
C GLU A 58 26.51 16.70 1.10
N PRO A 59 26.90 15.50 0.59
CA PRO A 59 26.96 15.28 -0.86
C PRO A 59 25.57 15.32 -1.52
N LEU A 60 24.52 14.85 -0.85
CA LEU A 60 23.14 14.96 -1.36
C LEU A 60 22.66 16.41 -1.33
N GLY A 61 22.99 17.17 -0.29
CA GLY A 61 22.72 18.61 -0.22
C GLY A 61 23.38 19.35 -1.39
N ARG A 62 24.67 19.15 -1.61
CA ARG A 62 25.40 19.74 -2.78
C ARG A 62 24.78 19.33 -4.12
N ALA A 63 24.37 18.07 -4.25
CA ALA A 63 23.69 17.60 -5.47
C ALA A 63 22.30 18.24 -5.63
N SER A 64 21.57 18.38 -4.53
CA SER A 64 20.27 19.06 -4.49
C SER A 64 20.42 20.54 -4.88
N ASP A 65 21.36 21.25 -4.26
CA ASP A 65 21.64 22.66 -4.55
C ASP A 65 22.05 22.83 -6.02
N TRP A 66 22.93 21.97 -6.51
CA TRP A 66 23.34 21.98 -7.93
C TRP A 66 22.14 21.78 -8.87
N ILE A 67 21.23 20.84 -8.56
CA ILE A 67 20.03 20.61 -9.38
C ILE A 67 19.12 21.84 -9.32
N ILE A 68 18.92 22.42 -8.14
CA ILE A 68 18.07 23.61 -7.94
C ILE A 68 18.65 24.80 -8.71
N ASP A 69 19.94 25.08 -8.57
CA ASP A 69 20.63 26.20 -9.24
C ASP A 69 20.68 26.05 -10.75
N ASN A 70 20.72 24.80 -11.26
CA ASN A 70 20.82 24.52 -12.68
C ASN A 70 19.48 24.16 -13.34
N ARG A 71 18.39 24.13 -12.58
CA ARG A 71 17.07 23.74 -13.08
C ARG A 71 16.60 24.66 -14.21
N ASP A 72 16.86 25.95 -14.10
CA ASP A 72 16.41 26.99 -15.04
C ASP A 72 17.47 27.36 -16.10
N SER A 73 18.65 26.73 -16.07
CA SER A 73 19.78 27.10 -16.94
C SER A 73 20.36 25.93 -17.72
N HIS A 74 20.46 24.74 -17.13
CA HIS A 74 21.13 23.60 -17.74
C HIS A 74 20.25 22.94 -18.83
N PRO A 75 20.79 22.62 -20.02
CA PRO A 75 20.04 22.08 -21.16
C PRO A 75 19.20 20.83 -20.84
N LEU A 76 19.69 19.93 -19.98
CA LEU A 76 18.97 18.73 -19.57
C LEU A 76 17.66 19.08 -18.86
N PHE A 77 17.68 20.06 -17.96
CA PHE A 77 16.49 20.49 -17.23
C PHE A 77 15.56 21.31 -18.11
N LEU A 78 16.08 22.25 -18.89
CA LEU A 78 15.29 23.09 -19.78
C LEU A 78 14.60 22.28 -20.88
N TYR A 79 15.35 21.43 -21.59
CA TYR A 79 14.81 20.76 -22.76
C TYR A 79 14.15 19.42 -22.41
N PHE A 80 14.80 18.53 -21.66
CA PHE A 80 14.20 17.22 -21.38
C PHE A 80 13.17 17.29 -20.26
N PHE A 81 13.58 17.66 -19.05
CA PHE A 81 12.66 17.68 -17.90
C PHE A 81 11.63 18.81 -18.01
N GLY A 82 12.00 19.95 -18.59
CA GLY A 82 11.09 21.07 -18.86
C GLY A 82 9.98 20.70 -19.85
N TYR A 83 10.30 20.01 -20.96
CA TYR A 83 9.28 19.53 -21.89
C TYR A 83 8.38 18.48 -21.26
N VAL A 84 8.92 17.55 -20.47
CA VAL A 84 8.11 16.56 -19.73
C VAL A 84 7.17 17.29 -18.75
N SER A 85 7.70 18.23 -17.96
CA SER A 85 6.92 19.06 -17.03
C SER A 85 5.80 19.81 -17.73
N ASN A 86 6.12 20.53 -18.82
CA ASN A 86 5.14 21.28 -19.59
C ASN A 86 4.07 20.37 -20.22
N ALA A 87 4.45 19.20 -20.75
CA ALA A 87 3.51 18.24 -21.30
C ALA A 87 2.53 17.75 -20.22
N VAL A 88 3.01 17.49 -19.00
CA VAL A 88 2.16 17.11 -17.86
C VAL A 88 1.22 18.24 -17.48
N VAL A 89 1.74 19.47 -17.30
CA VAL A 89 0.94 20.64 -16.94
C VAL A 89 -0.16 20.90 -17.97
N LEU A 90 0.21 20.92 -19.25
CA LEU A 90 -0.77 21.14 -20.33
C LEU A 90 -1.82 20.04 -20.39
N SER A 91 -1.42 18.77 -20.18
CA SER A 91 -2.34 17.65 -20.17
C SER A 91 -3.33 17.74 -19.00
N VAL A 92 -2.83 17.97 -17.77
CA VAL A 92 -3.69 18.13 -16.58
C VAL A 92 -4.60 19.34 -16.72
N HIS A 93 -4.05 20.48 -17.15
CA HIS A 93 -4.84 21.70 -17.36
C HIS A 93 -5.90 21.51 -18.44
N GLY A 94 -5.55 20.85 -19.54
CA GLY A 94 -6.50 20.52 -20.63
C GLY A 94 -7.64 19.61 -20.16
N VAL A 95 -7.34 18.56 -19.37
CA VAL A 95 -8.37 17.70 -18.79
C VAL A 95 -9.22 18.46 -17.78
N TYR A 96 -8.61 19.29 -16.95
CA TYR A 96 -9.33 20.12 -15.96
C TYR A 96 -10.30 21.10 -16.65
N LEU A 97 -9.83 21.82 -17.68
CA LEU A 97 -10.70 22.73 -18.47
C LEU A 97 -11.82 21.97 -19.19
N LEU A 98 -11.53 20.76 -19.68
CA LEU A 98 -12.57 19.92 -20.28
C LEU A 98 -13.66 19.54 -19.27
N LEU A 99 -13.27 19.13 -18.05
CA LEU A 99 -14.23 18.80 -16.99
C LEU A 99 -15.09 20.02 -16.61
N LEU A 100 -14.48 21.18 -16.48
CA LEU A 100 -15.22 22.43 -16.21
C LEU A 100 -16.14 22.82 -17.37
N ALA A 101 -15.69 22.67 -18.61
CA ALA A 101 -16.49 22.98 -19.80
C ALA A 101 -17.70 22.06 -19.98
N VAL A 102 -17.62 20.81 -19.50
CA VAL A 102 -18.74 19.86 -19.47
C VAL A 102 -19.75 20.24 -18.37
N GLY A 103 -19.29 20.94 -17.33
CA GLY A 103 -20.08 21.40 -16.19
C GLY A 103 -20.49 20.26 -15.24
N TRP A 104 -20.96 20.64 -14.04
CA TRP A 104 -21.27 19.67 -13.00
C TRP A 104 -22.32 18.63 -13.40
N ALA A 105 -23.40 19.06 -14.05
CA ALA A 105 -24.46 18.16 -14.49
C ALA A 105 -23.99 17.20 -15.57
N GLY A 106 -23.18 17.70 -16.53
CA GLY A 106 -22.61 16.90 -17.61
C GLY A 106 -21.60 15.85 -17.09
N VAL A 107 -20.68 16.26 -16.21
CA VAL A 107 -19.71 15.33 -15.61
C VAL A 107 -20.43 14.23 -14.82
N THR A 108 -21.42 14.60 -13.98
CA THR A 108 -22.23 13.65 -13.23
C THR A 108 -22.97 12.68 -14.14
N ALA A 109 -23.58 13.19 -15.23
CA ALA A 109 -24.29 12.36 -16.20
C ALA A 109 -23.35 11.40 -16.94
N VAL A 110 -22.18 11.86 -17.40
CA VAL A 110 -21.17 11.02 -18.07
C VAL A 110 -20.68 9.92 -17.12
N ALA A 111 -20.32 10.27 -15.87
CA ALA A 111 -19.89 9.30 -14.87
C ALA A 111 -20.98 8.24 -14.59
N ALA A 112 -22.24 8.67 -14.45
CA ALA A 112 -23.37 7.77 -14.25
C ALA A 112 -23.61 6.83 -15.46
N VAL A 113 -23.46 7.32 -16.70
CA VAL A 113 -23.57 6.49 -17.91
C VAL A 113 -22.44 5.47 -18.01
N VAL A 114 -21.21 5.85 -17.70
CA VAL A 114 -20.07 4.93 -17.65
C VAL A 114 -20.33 3.83 -16.60
N ALA A 115 -20.79 4.20 -15.42
CA ALA A 115 -21.16 3.26 -14.36
C ALA A 115 -22.34 2.35 -14.77
N TRP A 116 -23.34 2.89 -15.46
CA TRP A 116 -24.45 2.12 -16.01
C TRP A 116 -23.96 1.06 -17.01
N ARG A 117 -23.08 1.46 -17.89
CA ARG A 117 -22.48 0.54 -18.88
C ARG A 117 -21.66 -0.55 -18.19
N ALA A 118 -20.96 -0.23 -17.11
CA ALA A 118 -20.14 -1.18 -16.35
C ALA A 118 -20.97 -2.19 -15.54
N ALA A 119 -21.94 -1.73 -14.71
CA ALA A 119 -22.64 -2.59 -13.75
C ALA A 119 -24.18 -2.39 -13.67
N GLY A 120 -24.76 -1.52 -14.50
CA GLY A 120 -26.19 -1.28 -14.54
C GLY A 120 -26.67 -0.13 -13.68
N VAL A 121 -28.00 0.02 -13.57
CA VAL A 121 -28.67 1.21 -13.02
C VAL A 121 -28.29 1.50 -11.56
N ARG A 122 -28.13 0.47 -10.73
CA ARG A 122 -27.80 0.65 -9.30
C ARG A 122 -26.46 1.36 -9.13
N LEU A 123 -25.44 0.97 -9.90
CA LEU A 123 -24.14 1.62 -9.83
C LEU A 123 -24.21 3.03 -10.43
N ALA A 124 -24.98 3.24 -11.51
CA ALA A 124 -25.18 4.57 -12.10
C ALA A 124 -25.78 5.56 -11.09
N LEU A 125 -26.84 5.14 -10.38
CA LEU A 125 -27.47 5.96 -9.34
C LEU A 125 -26.51 6.25 -8.18
N GLY A 126 -25.74 5.24 -7.73
CA GLY A 126 -24.73 5.42 -6.68
C GLY A 126 -23.61 6.38 -7.13
N THR A 127 -23.16 6.28 -8.38
CA THR A 127 -22.15 7.19 -8.96
C THR A 127 -22.69 8.62 -9.05
N GLY A 128 -23.91 8.79 -9.57
CA GLY A 128 -24.55 10.11 -9.60
C GLY A 128 -24.67 10.73 -8.21
N ALA A 129 -25.14 9.95 -7.22
CA ALA A 129 -25.24 10.40 -5.84
C ALA A 129 -23.88 10.78 -5.24
N ALA A 130 -22.81 10.03 -5.56
CA ALA A 130 -21.46 10.32 -5.10
C ALA A 130 -20.94 11.68 -5.65
N PHE A 131 -21.11 11.93 -6.94
CA PHE A 131 -20.71 13.21 -7.54
C PHE A 131 -21.56 14.38 -7.03
N LEU A 132 -22.86 14.18 -6.84
CA LEU A 132 -23.73 15.18 -6.22
C LEU A 132 -23.30 15.48 -4.78
N ALA A 133 -22.93 14.46 -4.00
CA ALA A 133 -22.42 14.65 -2.65
C ALA A 133 -21.11 15.45 -2.63
N CYS A 134 -20.19 15.24 -3.60
CA CYS A 134 -18.99 16.06 -3.73
C CYS A 134 -19.32 17.54 -3.93
N GLY A 135 -20.35 17.84 -4.73
CA GLY A 135 -20.82 19.21 -4.92
C GLY A 135 -21.52 19.79 -3.68
N LEU A 136 -22.41 19.01 -3.05
CA LEU A 136 -23.11 19.41 -1.82
C LEU A 136 -22.15 19.75 -0.67
N LEU A 137 -21.00 19.05 -0.59
CA LEU A 137 -19.95 19.34 0.39
C LEU A 137 -19.06 20.53 0.02
N GLY A 138 -19.36 21.28 -1.06
CA GLY A 138 -18.54 22.41 -1.52
C GLY A 138 -17.20 22.00 -2.14
N MET A 139 -16.99 20.70 -2.41
CA MET A 139 -15.73 20.15 -2.88
C MET A 139 -15.72 19.87 -4.39
N TRP A 140 -16.61 20.50 -5.16
CA TRP A 140 -16.71 20.27 -6.61
C TRP A 140 -15.41 20.59 -7.35
N VAL A 141 -14.89 21.81 -7.17
CA VAL A 141 -13.66 22.26 -7.85
C VAL A 141 -12.45 21.43 -7.43
N PRO A 142 -12.16 21.19 -6.13
CA PRO A 142 -11.10 20.27 -5.71
C PRO A 142 -11.27 18.85 -6.26
N THR A 143 -12.52 18.36 -6.40
CA THR A 143 -12.81 17.05 -7.00
C THR A 143 -12.40 17.01 -8.47
N MET A 144 -12.72 18.06 -9.25
CA MET A 144 -12.34 18.14 -10.67
C MET A 144 -10.82 18.25 -10.84
N GLN A 145 -10.12 18.96 -9.96
CA GLN A 145 -8.65 19.03 -9.95
C GLN A 145 -8.04 17.64 -9.68
N THR A 146 -8.52 16.94 -8.65
CA THR A 146 -8.06 15.58 -8.36
C THR A 146 -8.31 14.62 -9.51
N LEU A 147 -9.48 14.68 -10.13
CA LEU A 147 -9.81 13.85 -11.31
C LEU A 147 -8.91 14.16 -12.50
N ALA A 148 -8.59 15.43 -12.76
CA ALA A 148 -7.71 15.81 -13.85
C ALA A 148 -6.29 15.23 -13.67
N VAL A 149 -5.71 15.38 -12.47
CA VAL A 149 -4.42 14.78 -12.10
C VAL A 149 -4.47 13.26 -12.26
N MET A 150 -5.53 12.61 -11.74
CA MET A 150 -5.70 11.17 -11.82
C MET A 150 -5.81 10.64 -13.25
N VAL A 151 -6.61 11.28 -14.09
CA VAL A 151 -6.80 10.83 -15.49
C VAL A 151 -5.45 10.81 -16.22
N VAL A 152 -4.67 11.88 -16.10
CA VAL A 152 -3.35 11.97 -16.74
C VAL A 152 -2.38 10.94 -16.13
N ALA A 153 -2.31 10.86 -14.81
CA ALA A 153 -1.41 9.92 -14.12
C ALA A 153 -1.77 8.45 -14.43
N VAL A 154 -3.05 8.08 -14.41
CA VAL A 154 -3.51 6.73 -14.74
C VAL A 154 -3.20 6.37 -16.18
N LEU A 155 -3.51 7.24 -17.14
CA LEU A 155 -3.21 6.99 -18.55
C LEU A 155 -1.70 6.78 -18.76
N ALA A 156 -0.87 7.64 -18.19
CA ALA A 156 0.59 7.50 -18.29
C ALA A 156 1.09 6.22 -17.59
N SER A 157 0.56 5.89 -16.39
CA SER A 157 0.91 4.66 -15.66
C SER A 157 0.52 3.39 -16.42
N VAL A 158 -0.67 3.38 -17.03
CA VAL A 158 -1.16 2.24 -17.82
C VAL A 158 -0.33 2.06 -19.07
N VAL A 159 -0.01 3.14 -19.79
CA VAL A 159 0.84 3.07 -20.99
C VAL A 159 2.24 2.57 -20.61
N LEU A 160 2.89 3.18 -19.62
CA LEU A 160 4.22 2.79 -19.18
C LEU A 160 4.22 1.35 -18.65
N GLY A 161 3.28 1.02 -17.76
CA GLY A 161 3.16 -0.32 -17.18
C GLY A 161 2.86 -1.39 -18.22
N ALA A 162 1.97 -1.12 -19.17
CA ALA A 162 1.66 -2.05 -20.26
C ALA A 162 2.88 -2.27 -21.18
N LEU A 163 3.64 -1.23 -21.51
CA LEU A 163 4.86 -1.35 -22.32
C LEU A 163 5.93 -2.17 -21.60
N LEU A 164 6.18 -1.89 -20.32
CA LEU A 164 7.12 -2.67 -19.50
C LEU A 164 6.64 -4.13 -19.33
N GLY A 165 5.34 -4.33 -19.12
CA GLY A 165 4.73 -5.64 -19.00
C GLY A 165 4.76 -6.43 -20.31
N LEU A 166 4.55 -5.77 -21.44
CA LEU A 166 4.69 -6.37 -22.77
C LEU A 166 6.13 -6.81 -23.01
N ALA A 167 7.11 -5.96 -22.72
CA ALA A 167 8.53 -6.28 -22.85
C ALA A 167 8.92 -7.49 -21.96
N ALA A 168 8.44 -7.52 -20.70
CA ALA A 168 8.69 -8.62 -19.77
C ALA A 168 7.92 -9.91 -20.15
N GLY A 169 6.71 -9.77 -20.71
CA GLY A 169 5.88 -10.90 -21.17
C GLY A 169 6.46 -11.61 -22.40
N LEU A 170 7.15 -10.86 -23.25
CA LEU A 170 7.72 -11.38 -24.50
C LEU A 170 9.19 -11.84 -24.37
N SER A 171 9.91 -11.41 -23.33
CA SER A 171 11.34 -11.70 -23.15
C SER A 171 11.68 -12.16 -21.75
N ASP A 172 12.27 -13.35 -21.62
CA ASP A 172 12.73 -13.89 -20.33
C ASP A 172 13.89 -13.09 -19.73
N ARG A 173 14.72 -12.47 -20.56
CA ARG A 173 15.81 -11.60 -20.10
C ARG A 173 15.24 -10.34 -19.45
N THR A 174 14.30 -9.70 -20.12
CA THR A 174 13.62 -8.50 -19.64
C THR A 174 12.83 -8.81 -18.36
N HIS A 175 12.11 -9.94 -18.32
CA HIS A 175 11.38 -10.38 -17.13
C HIS A 175 12.29 -10.55 -15.91
N ARG A 176 13.44 -11.24 -16.09
CA ARG A 176 14.43 -11.44 -15.00
C ARG A 176 15.05 -10.14 -14.52
N ALA A 177 15.25 -9.17 -15.40
CA ALA A 177 15.81 -7.86 -15.04
C ALA A 177 14.78 -6.94 -14.36
N LEU A 178 13.54 -6.91 -14.88
CA LEU A 178 12.48 -6.05 -14.33
C LEU A 178 11.87 -6.57 -13.03
N ARG A 179 11.80 -7.90 -12.84
CA ARG A 179 11.18 -8.51 -11.65
C ARG A 179 11.70 -7.93 -10.34
N PRO A 180 13.01 -7.90 -10.04
CA PRO A 180 13.51 -7.36 -8.78
C PRO A 180 13.20 -5.87 -8.60
N VAL A 181 13.20 -5.10 -9.69
CA VAL A 181 12.86 -3.67 -9.67
C VAL A 181 11.38 -3.49 -9.30
N LEU A 182 10.48 -4.18 -10.01
CA LEU A 182 9.04 -4.12 -9.74
C LEU A 182 8.70 -4.67 -8.34
N ASP A 183 9.41 -5.71 -7.87
CA ASP A 183 9.24 -6.26 -6.52
C ASP A 183 9.62 -5.22 -5.46
N THR A 184 10.75 -4.55 -5.63
CA THR A 184 11.20 -3.47 -4.74
C THR A 184 10.22 -2.30 -4.76
N MET A 185 9.82 -1.85 -5.94
CA MET A 185 8.87 -0.75 -6.09
C MET A 185 7.54 -0.99 -5.36
N GLN A 186 7.05 -2.21 -5.24
CA GLN A 186 5.79 -2.50 -4.54
C GLN A 186 5.91 -2.54 -3.01
N VAL A 187 7.12 -2.72 -2.49
CA VAL A 187 7.41 -2.70 -1.05
C VAL A 187 7.65 -1.28 -0.56
N LEU A 188 8.05 -0.37 -1.48
CA LEU A 188 8.36 1.00 -1.13
C LEU A 188 7.10 1.79 -0.74
N PRO A 189 7.11 2.48 0.41
CA PRO A 189 6.04 3.40 0.79
C PRO A 189 5.91 4.55 -0.22
N ALA A 190 4.68 5.02 -0.41
CA ALA A 190 4.36 6.05 -1.40
C ALA A 190 5.20 7.33 -1.25
N PHE A 191 5.47 7.77 -0.03
CA PHE A 191 6.28 8.97 0.25
C PHE A 191 7.73 8.88 -0.27
N ALA A 192 8.31 7.69 -0.31
CA ALA A 192 9.68 7.52 -0.79
C ALA A 192 9.85 7.92 -2.28
N TYR A 193 8.76 7.91 -3.05
CA TYR A 193 8.78 8.32 -4.45
C TYR A 193 8.73 9.84 -4.64
N LEU A 194 8.19 10.58 -3.67
CA LEU A 194 8.01 12.03 -3.80
C LEU A 194 9.35 12.77 -3.84
N LEU A 195 10.26 12.43 -2.93
CA LEU A 195 11.51 13.16 -2.73
C LEU A 195 12.40 13.25 -4.00
N PRO A 196 12.77 12.13 -4.66
CA PRO A 196 13.60 12.21 -5.86
C PRO A 196 12.87 12.90 -7.03
N VAL A 197 11.55 12.80 -7.11
CA VAL A 197 10.78 13.45 -8.17
C VAL A 197 10.66 14.95 -7.91
N VAL A 198 10.45 15.37 -6.66
CA VAL A 198 10.43 16.80 -6.27
C VAL A 198 11.79 17.44 -6.47
N LEU A 199 12.88 16.72 -6.21
CA LEU A 199 14.23 17.22 -6.46
C LEU A 199 14.40 17.65 -7.93
N VAL A 200 13.95 16.84 -8.87
CA VAL A 200 14.12 17.08 -10.31
C VAL A 200 13.10 18.05 -10.88
N PHE A 201 11.81 17.88 -10.54
CA PHE A 201 10.69 18.62 -11.15
C PHE A 201 10.18 19.79 -10.31
N GLY A 202 10.67 19.96 -9.07
CA GLY A 202 10.16 20.94 -8.14
C GLY A 202 8.84 20.51 -7.50
N ILE A 203 8.34 21.36 -6.60
CA ILE A 203 7.03 21.21 -5.97
C ILE A 203 5.94 21.58 -7.00
N GLY A 204 4.87 20.79 -7.10
CA GLY A 204 3.72 21.10 -7.95
C GLY A 204 3.18 19.90 -8.74
N VAL A 205 2.27 20.20 -9.67
CA VAL A 205 1.54 19.21 -10.48
C VAL A 205 2.44 18.25 -11.25
N PRO A 206 3.55 18.67 -11.89
CA PRO A 206 4.42 17.74 -12.60
C PRO A 206 5.01 16.65 -11.69
N ALA A 207 5.56 17.07 -10.55
CA ALA A 207 6.12 16.13 -9.58
C ALA A 207 5.06 15.16 -9.06
N ALA A 208 3.87 15.65 -8.74
CA ALA A 208 2.76 14.83 -8.26
C ALA A 208 2.32 13.78 -9.29
N VAL A 209 2.14 14.17 -10.55
CA VAL A 209 1.76 13.24 -11.62
C VAL A 209 2.85 12.20 -11.86
N LEU A 210 4.12 12.63 -11.98
CA LEU A 210 5.23 11.73 -12.28
C LEU A 210 5.52 10.76 -11.13
N ALA A 211 5.46 11.21 -9.88
CA ALA A 211 5.55 10.33 -8.72
C ALA A 211 4.39 9.31 -8.71
N THR A 212 3.18 9.76 -9.06
CA THR A 212 2.02 8.87 -9.20
C THR A 212 2.23 7.85 -10.33
N VAL A 213 2.78 8.26 -11.46
CA VAL A 213 3.08 7.35 -12.58
C VAL A 213 4.06 6.27 -12.15
N VAL A 214 5.17 6.64 -11.51
CA VAL A 214 6.17 5.68 -11.06
C VAL A 214 5.60 4.71 -10.01
N TYR A 215 4.80 5.22 -9.08
CA TYR A 215 4.18 4.42 -8.02
C TYR A 215 3.09 3.47 -8.54
N ALA A 216 2.28 3.91 -9.51
CA ALA A 216 1.11 3.15 -9.97
C ALA A 216 1.36 2.27 -11.21
N ALA A 217 2.51 2.38 -11.88
CA ALA A 217 2.84 1.55 -13.05
C ALA A 217 3.14 0.06 -12.74
N PRO A 218 3.76 -0.33 -11.59
CA PRO A 218 4.17 -1.70 -11.33
C PRO A 218 3.05 -2.76 -11.40
N PRO A 219 1.83 -2.57 -10.88
CA PRO A 219 0.74 -3.55 -11.01
C PRO A 219 0.39 -3.83 -12.47
N MET A 220 0.27 -2.78 -13.28
CA MET A 220 -0.02 -2.95 -14.71
C MET A 220 1.10 -3.72 -15.41
N ALA A 221 2.37 -3.40 -15.13
CA ALA A 221 3.51 -4.09 -15.71
C ALA A 221 3.54 -5.58 -15.34
N ARG A 222 3.30 -5.90 -14.06
CA ARG A 222 3.29 -7.29 -13.59
C ARG A 222 2.15 -8.10 -14.16
N LEU A 223 0.92 -7.58 -14.09
CA LEU A 223 -0.26 -8.31 -14.53
C LEU A 223 -0.31 -8.44 -16.05
N THR A 224 0.20 -7.45 -16.79
CA THR A 224 0.42 -7.59 -18.23
C THR A 224 1.44 -8.70 -18.53
N ALA A 225 2.59 -8.72 -17.87
CA ALA A 225 3.59 -9.75 -18.07
C ALA A 225 3.06 -11.16 -17.70
N LEU A 226 2.34 -11.27 -16.58
CA LEU A 226 1.71 -12.52 -16.12
C LEU A 226 0.70 -13.03 -17.14
N GLY A 227 -0.28 -12.22 -17.53
CA GLY A 227 -1.31 -12.64 -18.47
C GLY A 227 -0.78 -13.05 -19.86
N LEU A 228 0.32 -12.39 -20.32
CA LEU A 228 0.97 -12.79 -21.57
C LEU A 228 1.77 -14.09 -21.45
N ARG A 229 2.28 -14.43 -20.27
CA ARG A 229 3.08 -15.63 -20.03
C ARG A 229 2.22 -16.84 -19.68
N ASP A 230 1.08 -16.63 -19.04
CA ASP A 230 0.13 -17.68 -18.66
C ASP A 230 -0.87 -18.01 -19.78
N ALA A 231 -0.66 -17.48 -21.01
CA ALA A 231 -1.47 -17.83 -22.16
C ALA A 231 -1.40 -19.35 -22.44
N ASP A 232 -2.57 -19.97 -22.64
CA ASP A 232 -2.70 -21.40 -22.86
C ASP A 232 -1.80 -21.90 -23.99
N GLU A 233 -0.91 -22.86 -23.67
CA GLU A 233 0.09 -23.39 -24.60
C GLU A 233 -0.58 -24.08 -25.80
N GLY A 234 -1.69 -24.81 -25.59
CA GLY A 234 -2.44 -25.49 -26.67
C GLY A 234 -3.03 -24.49 -27.67
N VAL A 235 -3.58 -23.39 -27.19
CA VAL A 235 -4.07 -22.31 -28.08
C VAL A 235 -2.90 -21.68 -28.83
N MET A 236 -1.77 -21.48 -28.18
CA MET A 236 -0.59 -20.87 -28.80
C MET A 236 0.03 -21.78 -29.86
N GLU A 237 0.05 -23.10 -29.64
CA GLU A 237 0.50 -24.10 -30.63
C GLU A 237 -0.48 -24.19 -31.81
N ALA A 238 -1.81 -24.18 -31.57
CA ALA A 238 -2.80 -24.19 -32.61
C ALA A 238 -2.69 -22.98 -33.55
N VAL A 239 -2.52 -21.78 -32.98
CA VAL A 239 -2.34 -20.54 -33.77
C VAL A 239 -0.99 -20.56 -34.50
N ALA A 240 0.05 -21.17 -33.93
CA ALA A 240 1.35 -21.31 -34.58
C ALA A 240 1.28 -22.30 -35.77
N SER A 241 0.58 -23.43 -35.62
CA SER A 241 0.40 -24.42 -36.70
C SER A 241 -0.43 -23.90 -37.89
N LEU A 242 -1.28 -22.89 -37.67
CA LEU A 242 -1.98 -22.15 -38.71
C LEU A 242 -1.09 -21.13 -39.45
N GLY A 243 0.22 -21.07 -39.13
CA GLY A 243 1.19 -20.18 -39.78
C GLY A 243 1.13 -18.71 -39.33
N ALA A 244 0.51 -18.44 -38.20
CA ALA A 244 0.42 -17.06 -37.68
C ALA A 244 1.79 -16.47 -37.33
N THR A 245 2.06 -15.25 -37.77
CA THR A 245 3.25 -14.49 -37.43
C THR A 245 3.29 -14.13 -35.94
N ALA A 246 4.47 -13.77 -35.39
CA ALA A 246 4.61 -13.36 -33.99
C ALA A 246 3.65 -12.21 -33.61
N ARG A 247 3.44 -11.23 -34.52
CA ARG A 247 2.50 -10.12 -34.32
C ARG A 247 1.05 -10.58 -34.29
N GLN A 248 0.67 -11.48 -35.17
CA GLN A 248 -0.68 -12.07 -35.20
C GLN A 248 -0.92 -12.88 -33.91
N ARG A 249 0.02 -13.75 -33.50
CA ARG A 249 -0.09 -14.51 -32.27
C ARG A 249 -0.26 -13.60 -31.05
N LEU A 250 0.47 -12.46 -31.00
CA LEU A 250 0.33 -11.50 -29.91
C LEU A 250 -1.06 -10.85 -29.91
N LEU A 251 -1.51 -10.31 -31.06
CA LEU A 251 -2.73 -9.49 -31.12
C LEU A 251 -4.02 -10.33 -31.12
N THR A 252 -4.00 -11.52 -31.73
CA THR A 252 -5.21 -12.35 -31.89
C THR A 252 -5.36 -13.46 -30.87
N ALA A 253 -4.27 -13.84 -30.16
CA ALA A 253 -4.31 -14.91 -29.17
C ALA A 253 -3.85 -14.42 -27.79
N ARG A 254 -2.60 -13.99 -27.62
CA ARG A 254 -2.04 -13.67 -26.29
C ARG A 254 -2.76 -12.52 -25.59
N LEU A 255 -2.96 -11.39 -26.27
CA LEU A 255 -3.63 -10.23 -25.68
C LEU A 255 -5.10 -10.50 -25.32
N PRO A 256 -5.92 -11.14 -26.18
CA PRO A 256 -7.27 -11.55 -25.81
C PRO A 256 -7.31 -12.51 -24.61
N LEU A 257 -6.39 -13.48 -24.52
CA LEU A 257 -6.30 -14.41 -23.39
C LEU A 257 -5.87 -13.70 -22.10
N ALA A 258 -4.95 -12.73 -22.19
CA ALA A 258 -4.47 -11.95 -21.07
C ALA A 258 -5.45 -10.85 -20.58
N ARG A 259 -6.63 -10.73 -21.18
CA ARG A 259 -7.55 -9.60 -20.95
C ARG A 259 -8.00 -9.46 -19.50
N LYS A 260 -8.21 -10.59 -18.79
CA LYS A 260 -8.62 -10.59 -17.39
C LYS A 260 -7.54 -9.99 -16.49
N GLU A 261 -6.30 -10.40 -16.67
CA GLU A 261 -5.13 -9.92 -15.96
C GLU A 261 -4.85 -8.44 -16.26
N LEU A 262 -5.00 -8.03 -17.52
CA LEU A 262 -4.87 -6.62 -17.94
C LEU A 262 -5.87 -5.72 -17.23
N LEU A 263 -7.11 -6.15 -17.08
CA LEU A 263 -8.16 -5.37 -16.41
C LEU A 263 -7.96 -5.34 -14.90
N LEU A 264 -7.50 -6.43 -14.32
CA LEU A 264 -7.08 -6.45 -12.92
C LEU A 264 -5.92 -5.48 -12.71
N GLY A 265 -4.95 -5.44 -13.63
CA GLY A 265 -3.85 -4.49 -13.63
C GLY A 265 -4.32 -3.05 -13.71
N LEU A 266 -5.25 -2.77 -14.60
CA LEU A 266 -5.88 -1.45 -14.72
C LEU A 266 -6.57 -1.02 -13.41
N ASN A 267 -7.38 -1.90 -12.82
CA ASN A 267 -8.06 -1.60 -11.55
C ASN A 267 -7.07 -1.28 -10.43
N GLN A 268 -6.03 -2.11 -10.25
CA GLN A 268 -5.01 -1.88 -9.25
C GLN A 268 -4.23 -0.58 -9.49
N THR A 269 -3.90 -0.27 -10.75
CA THR A 269 -3.22 0.98 -11.14
C THR A 269 -4.08 2.20 -10.79
N ILE A 270 -5.38 2.17 -11.06
CA ILE A 270 -6.30 3.26 -10.72
C ILE A 270 -6.36 3.48 -9.20
N MET A 271 -6.46 2.41 -8.42
CA MET A 271 -6.52 2.51 -6.96
C MET A 271 -5.21 3.05 -6.37
N MET A 272 -4.05 2.58 -6.87
CA MET A 272 -2.76 3.11 -6.46
C MET A 272 -2.57 4.57 -6.88
N ALA A 273 -3.00 4.94 -8.09
CA ALA A 273 -2.93 6.31 -8.57
C ALA A 273 -3.79 7.26 -7.73
N LEU A 274 -5.00 6.86 -7.32
CA LEU A 274 -5.83 7.66 -6.42
C LEU A 274 -5.16 7.86 -5.06
N SER A 275 -4.66 6.79 -4.46
CA SER A 275 -3.95 6.88 -3.18
C SER A 275 -2.76 7.83 -3.27
N MET A 276 -1.95 7.69 -4.33
CA MET A 276 -0.77 8.54 -4.52
C MET A 276 -1.12 9.99 -4.86
N ALA A 277 -2.17 10.25 -5.66
CA ALA A 277 -2.61 11.60 -5.99
C ALA A 277 -3.04 12.39 -4.75
N VAL A 278 -3.66 11.72 -3.77
CA VAL A 278 -4.02 12.32 -2.48
C VAL A 278 -2.76 12.60 -1.65
N ILE A 279 -1.80 11.69 -1.60
CA ILE A 279 -0.53 11.88 -0.89
C ILE A 279 0.30 12.99 -1.56
N ALA A 280 0.36 12.99 -2.88
CA ALA A 280 1.13 13.97 -3.66
C ALA A 280 0.58 15.41 -3.56
N SER A 281 -0.63 15.59 -3.02
CA SER A 281 -1.17 16.93 -2.74
C SER A 281 -0.34 17.67 -1.68
N VAL A 282 0.37 16.95 -0.80
CA VAL A 282 1.33 17.55 0.16
C VAL A 282 2.43 18.36 -0.54
N ILE A 283 2.73 18.01 -1.79
CA ILE A 283 3.73 18.71 -2.63
C ILE A 283 3.06 19.69 -3.63
N GLY A 284 1.89 20.22 -3.31
CA GLY A 284 1.26 21.28 -4.09
C GLY A 284 0.56 20.81 -5.38
N ALA A 285 0.08 19.57 -5.44
CA ALA A 285 -0.74 19.09 -6.57
C ALA A 285 -2.13 19.73 -6.62
N GLY A 286 -2.56 20.34 -5.53
CA GLY A 286 -3.92 20.85 -5.37
C GLY A 286 -4.97 19.75 -5.20
N GLY A 287 -6.25 20.13 -5.28
CA GLY A 287 -7.37 19.20 -5.22
C GLY A 287 -7.78 18.77 -3.81
N LEU A 288 -8.46 17.64 -3.71
CA LEU A 288 -9.05 17.15 -2.45
C LEU A 288 -7.99 16.82 -1.38
N GLY A 289 -6.86 16.24 -1.79
CA GLY A 289 -5.81 15.87 -0.84
C GLY A 289 -5.14 17.09 -0.20
N ASP A 290 -4.99 18.19 -0.93
CA ASP A 290 -4.48 19.45 -0.42
C ASP A 290 -5.42 20.03 0.66
N ARG A 291 -6.74 19.97 0.43
CA ARG A 291 -7.74 20.36 1.43
C ARG A 291 -7.66 19.52 2.71
N VAL A 292 -7.49 18.20 2.57
CA VAL A 292 -7.30 17.31 3.73
C VAL A 292 -6.00 17.65 4.46
N TYR A 293 -4.91 17.89 3.73
CA TYR A 293 -3.62 18.21 4.33
C TYR A 293 -3.66 19.52 5.11
N GLN A 294 -4.22 20.59 4.52
CA GLN A 294 -4.38 21.89 5.17
C GLN A 294 -5.25 21.79 6.43
N ALA A 295 -6.36 21.06 6.34
CA ALA A 295 -7.26 20.85 7.46
C ALA A 295 -6.63 20.02 8.60
N LEU A 296 -5.84 18.99 8.28
CA LEU A 296 -5.09 18.24 9.30
C LEU A 296 -3.98 19.08 9.95
N ALA A 297 -3.31 19.93 9.17
CA ALA A 297 -2.28 20.84 9.69
C ALA A 297 -2.84 21.89 10.66
N SER A 298 -4.09 22.33 10.44
CA SER A 298 -4.83 23.21 11.35
C SER A 298 -5.66 22.49 12.41
N VAL A 299 -5.64 21.13 12.43
CA VAL A 299 -6.45 20.27 13.32
C VAL A 299 -7.96 20.53 13.14
N ASP A 300 -8.40 20.98 11.96
CA ASP A 300 -9.80 21.17 11.59
C ASP A 300 -10.39 19.87 11.04
N VAL A 301 -10.98 19.08 11.93
CA VAL A 301 -11.51 17.74 11.61
C VAL A 301 -12.73 17.84 10.68
N GLY A 302 -13.55 18.86 10.84
CA GLY A 302 -14.74 19.08 10.01
C GLY A 302 -14.37 19.40 8.57
N ALA A 303 -13.42 20.30 8.35
CA ALA A 303 -12.89 20.60 7.01
C ALA A 303 -12.17 19.37 6.41
N ALA A 304 -11.40 18.62 7.22
CA ALA A 304 -10.75 17.41 6.77
C ALA A 304 -11.76 16.33 6.33
N LEU A 305 -12.87 16.17 7.05
CA LEU A 305 -13.93 15.24 6.72
C LEU A 305 -14.70 15.69 5.47
N SER A 306 -14.97 16.98 5.32
CA SER A 306 -15.62 17.56 4.14
C SER A 306 -14.87 17.26 2.85
N ALA A 307 -13.52 17.24 2.90
CA ALA A 307 -12.68 16.85 1.77
C ALA A 307 -12.41 15.33 1.70
N GLY A 308 -12.36 14.64 2.84
CA GLY A 308 -12.10 13.21 2.92
C GLY A 308 -13.25 12.35 2.39
N ILE A 309 -14.51 12.74 2.63
CA ILE A 309 -15.69 12.02 2.11
C ILE A 309 -15.68 11.97 0.58
N PRO A 310 -15.47 13.07 -0.17
CA PRO A 310 -15.32 13.02 -1.63
C PRO A 310 -14.22 12.08 -2.11
N ILE A 311 -13.08 12.02 -1.43
CA ILE A 311 -11.99 11.08 -1.78
C ILE A 311 -12.48 9.65 -1.68
N VAL A 312 -13.17 9.30 -0.58
CA VAL A 312 -13.74 7.95 -0.39
C VAL A 312 -14.79 7.64 -1.43
N LEU A 313 -15.68 8.58 -1.73
CA LEU A 313 -16.72 8.40 -2.75
C LEU A 313 -16.11 8.16 -4.13
N LEU A 314 -15.09 8.92 -4.52
CA LEU A 314 -14.36 8.70 -5.76
C LEU A 314 -13.68 7.33 -5.78
N ALA A 315 -13.02 6.92 -4.68
CA ALA A 315 -12.40 5.61 -4.56
C ALA A 315 -13.41 4.49 -4.77
N VAL A 316 -14.55 4.54 -4.07
CA VAL A 316 -15.61 3.54 -4.20
C VAL A 316 -16.20 3.50 -5.61
N VAL A 317 -16.46 4.65 -6.22
CA VAL A 317 -16.98 4.72 -7.59
C VAL A 317 -15.99 4.10 -8.58
N LEU A 318 -14.72 4.49 -8.50
CA LEU A 318 -13.69 3.99 -9.41
C LEU A 318 -13.47 2.49 -9.25
N ASP A 319 -13.37 1.99 -8.02
CA ASP A 319 -13.23 0.55 -7.74
C ASP A 319 -14.42 -0.26 -8.29
N ARG A 320 -15.65 0.18 -7.99
CA ARG A 320 -16.85 -0.53 -8.45
C ARG A 320 -17.03 -0.50 -9.97
N VAL A 321 -16.71 0.63 -10.60
CA VAL A 321 -16.84 0.76 -12.07
C VAL A 321 -15.80 -0.11 -12.78
N THR A 322 -14.54 -0.05 -12.34
CA THR A 322 -13.44 -0.80 -12.98
C THR A 322 -13.52 -2.29 -12.67
N GLY A 323 -13.85 -2.68 -11.45
CA GLY A 323 -14.06 -4.07 -11.06
C GLY A 323 -15.20 -4.72 -11.86
N ALA A 324 -16.36 -4.06 -11.96
CA ALA A 324 -17.49 -4.55 -12.73
C ALA A 324 -17.22 -4.61 -14.25
N ALA A 325 -16.43 -3.68 -14.78
CA ALA A 325 -15.98 -3.74 -16.16
C ALA A 325 -15.11 -4.98 -16.43
N GLY A 326 -14.29 -5.39 -15.44
CA GLY A 326 -13.46 -6.59 -15.50
C GLY A 326 -14.25 -7.90 -15.52
N GLU A 327 -15.29 -8.02 -14.69
CA GLU A 327 -16.09 -9.24 -14.56
C GLU A 327 -16.99 -9.52 -15.78
N ARG A 328 -17.46 -8.46 -16.45
CA ARG A 328 -18.49 -8.56 -17.50
C ARG A 328 -17.98 -8.65 -18.95
N LEU A 329 -16.71 -8.76 -19.16
CA LEU A 329 -16.11 -8.74 -20.50
C LEU A 329 -16.37 -10.00 -21.35
N GLY A 330 -17.04 -11.02 -20.81
CA GLY A 330 -17.47 -12.22 -21.53
C GLY A 330 -18.92 -12.18 -22.03
N GLU A 331 -19.74 -11.24 -21.57
CA GLU A 331 -21.16 -11.19 -21.91
C GLU A 331 -21.40 -10.28 -23.12
N ALA A 332 -21.88 -10.86 -24.22
CA ALA A 332 -22.36 -10.12 -25.38
C ALA A 332 -23.64 -9.34 -24.99
N ARG A 333 -23.49 -8.07 -24.69
CA ARG A 333 -24.61 -7.19 -24.37
C ARG A 333 -25.06 -6.45 -25.60
N THR A 334 -26.37 -6.48 -25.90
CA THR A 334 -26.99 -5.66 -26.94
C THR A 334 -26.66 -4.18 -26.72
N SER A 335 -26.10 -3.57 -27.74
CA SER A 335 -25.44 -2.26 -27.73
C SER A 335 -26.35 -1.03 -27.58
N THR A 336 -27.66 -1.20 -27.59
CA THR A 336 -28.61 -0.10 -27.82
C THR A 336 -28.88 0.81 -26.60
N PRO A 337 -29.04 0.32 -25.33
CA PRO A 337 -29.49 1.20 -24.25
C PRO A 337 -28.43 2.23 -23.79
N TRP A 338 -27.15 1.91 -23.85
CA TRP A 338 -26.11 2.81 -23.38
C TRP A 338 -25.87 4.01 -24.33
N LEU A 339 -26.16 3.83 -25.61
CA LEU A 339 -26.08 4.92 -26.60
C LEU A 339 -27.09 6.02 -26.30
N TYR A 340 -28.32 5.65 -25.86
CA TYR A 340 -29.29 6.63 -25.40
C TYR A 340 -28.83 7.34 -24.13
N GLY A 341 -28.21 6.63 -23.19
CA GLY A 341 -27.60 7.22 -22.02
C GLY A 341 -26.48 8.20 -22.38
N ALA A 342 -25.59 7.81 -23.30
CA ALA A 342 -24.51 8.69 -23.76
C ALA A 342 -25.07 9.94 -24.47
N ALA A 343 -26.07 9.77 -25.33
CA ALA A 343 -26.76 10.89 -25.98
C ALA A 343 -27.43 11.82 -24.96
N ALA A 344 -28.09 11.25 -23.94
CA ALA A 344 -28.68 12.03 -22.85
C ALA A 344 -27.61 12.81 -22.04
N ALA A 345 -26.46 12.21 -21.74
CA ALA A 345 -25.36 12.89 -21.05
C ALA A 345 -24.80 14.06 -21.88
N VAL A 346 -24.67 13.87 -23.19
CA VAL A 346 -24.26 14.95 -24.12
C VAL A 346 -25.31 16.06 -24.12
N VAL A 347 -26.59 15.72 -24.20
CA VAL A 347 -27.68 16.72 -24.16
C VAL A 347 -27.64 17.50 -22.83
N VAL A 348 -27.44 16.82 -21.70
CA VAL A 348 -27.32 17.49 -20.38
C VAL A 348 -26.12 18.43 -20.34
N ALA A 349 -24.96 18.00 -20.84
CA ALA A 349 -23.76 18.84 -20.89
C ALA A 349 -23.95 20.08 -21.80
N VAL A 350 -24.55 19.89 -22.98
CA VAL A 350 -24.85 20.99 -23.92
C VAL A 350 -25.90 21.93 -23.33
N ALA A 351 -26.96 21.42 -22.72
CA ALA A 351 -27.99 22.22 -22.07
C ALA A 351 -27.41 23.04 -20.90
N GLY A 352 -26.57 22.44 -20.06
CA GLY A 352 -25.87 23.14 -18.97
C GLY A 352 -25.02 24.31 -19.50
N ARG A 353 -24.33 24.10 -20.62
CA ARG A 353 -23.53 25.14 -21.29
C ARG A 353 -24.38 26.26 -21.88
N LEU A 354 -25.50 25.91 -22.52
CA LEU A 354 -26.42 26.92 -23.11
C LEU A 354 -27.13 27.76 -22.05
N VAL A 355 -27.40 27.18 -20.89
CA VAL A 355 -28.03 27.87 -19.76
C VAL A 355 -27.01 28.65 -18.91
N GLY A 356 -25.69 28.47 -19.16
CA GLY A 356 -24.62 29.13 -18.41
C GLY A 356 -24.44 28.62 -16.98
N ARG A 357 -24.97 27.44 -16.63
CA ARG A 357 -24.87 26.81 -15.30
C ARG A 357 -23.82 25.67 -15.31
N LEU A 358 -22.56 26.06 -15.51
CA LEU A 358 -21.44 25.11 -15.55
C LEU A 358 -20.88 24.82 -14.14
N ASP A 359 -20.88 25.82 -13.28
CA ASP A 359 -20.39 25.70 -11.91
C ASP A 359 -21.46 25.14 -10.99
N TRP A 360 -21.01 24.50 -9.91
CA TRP A 360 -21.90 24.02 -8.85
C TRP A 360 -22.57 25.20 -8.16
N PRO A 361 -23.90 25.20 -7.94
CA PRO A 361 -24.58 26.28 -7.28
C PRO A 361 -24.18 26.43 -5.81
N ASP A 362 -23.63 27.57 -5.40
CA ASP A 362 -23.19 27.80 -4.01
C ASP A 362 -24.35 27.66 -3.01
N ALA A 363 -25.58 28.00 -3.42
CA ALA A 363 -26.78 27.85 -2.58
C ALA A 363 -27.09 26.38 -2.20
N TRP A 364 -26.50 25.39 -2.86
CA TRP A 364 -26.69 23.98 -2.57
C TRP A 364 -25.57 23.40 -1.70
N VAL A 365 -24.56 24.19 -1.38
CA VAL A 365 -23.46 23.76 -0.51
C VAL A 365 -23.99 23.64 0.92
N VAL A 366 -23.76 22.47 1.51
CA VAL A 366 -24.08 22.18 2.91
C VAL A 366 -22.77 22.18 3.68
N ASP A 367 -22.61 23.11 4.56
CA ASP A 367 -21.45 23.13 5.45
C ASP A 367 -21.64 22.09 6.56
N ILE A 368 -20.85 21.01 6.47
CA ILE A 368 -20.78 19.98 7.51
C ILE A 368 -19.59 20.18 8.45
N ALA A 369 -18.69 21.14 8.16
CA ALA A 369 -17.51 21.34 8.97
C ALA A 369 -17.86 21.85 10.37
N GLU A 370 -18.75 22.83 10.47
CA GLU A 370 -19.20 23.38 11.76
C GLU A 370 -19.88 22.33 12.65
N PRO A 371 -20.91 21.57 12.22
CA PRO A 371 -21.53 20.54 13.08
C PRO A 371 -20.57 19.41 13.43
N VAL A 372 -19.62 19.05 12.53
CA VAL A 372 -18.60 18.05 12.84
C VAL A 372 -17.62 18.57 13.88
N ASN A 373 -17.14 19.82 13.74
CA ASN A 373 -16.24 20.42 14.73
C ASN A 373 -16.92 20.55 16.09
N ASN A 374 -18.19 20.98 16.15
CA ASN A 374 -18.97 21.00 17.39
C ASN A 374 -19.10 19.59 18.03
N ALA A 375 -19.26 18.55 17.21
CA ALA A 375 -19.27 17.18 17.71
C ALA A 375 -17.88 16.73 18.20
N VAL A 376 -16.81 17.14 17.53
CA VAL A 376 -15.43 16.87 17.96
C VAL A 376 -15.09 17.61 19.23
N ASP A 377 -15.51 18.87 19.36
CA ASP A 377 -15.34 19.65 20.58
C ASP A 377 -16.08 18.99 21.76
N TRP A 378 -17.33 18.55 21.53
CA TRP A 378 -18.07 17.77 22.52
C TRP A 378 -17.33 16.46 22.90
N MET A 379 -16.77 15.75 21.90
CA MET A 379 -15.99 14.55 22.15
C MET A 379 -14.69 14.87 22.90
N THR A 380 -14.04 15.99 22.59
CA THR A 380 -12.84 16.45 23.28
C THR A 380 -13.15 16.76 24.75
N ASP A 381 -14.26 17.43 25.03
CA ASP A 381 -14.67 17.76 26.37
C ASP A 381 -15.07 16.53 27.21
N HIS A 382 -15.70 15.52 26.61
CA HIS A 382 -16.32 14.39 27.31
C HIS A 382 -15.56 13.05 27.15
N LEU A 383 -14.95 12.82 26.01
CA LEU A 383 -14.26 11.54 25.72
C LEU A 383 -12.72 11.70 25.74
N TYR A 384 -12.20 12.79 25.20
CA TYR A 384 -10.76 13.05 25.12
C TYR A 384 -10.19 13.39 26.51
N SER A 385 -10.85 14.31 27.22
CA SER A 385 -10.50 14.72 28.60
C SER A 385 -10.88 13.67 29.63
N GLY A 386 -11.77 12.75 29.29
CA GLY A 386 -12.08 11.55 30.07
C GLY A 386 -13.26 11.66 31.02
N VAL A 387 -13.78 10.48 31.33
CA VAL A 387 -14.79 10.26 32.37
C VAL A 387 -14.06 9.89 33.68
N PRO A 388 -14.50 10.40 34.83
CA PRO A 388 -13.87 10.01 36.11
C PRO A 388 -13.71 8.48 36.22
N TYR A 389 -12.55 8.02 36.63
CA TYR A 389 -12.13 6.60 36.80
C TYR A 389 -11.83 5.82 35.51
N ILE A 390 -12.30 6.23 34.32
CA ILE A 390 -12.07 5.50 33.05
C ILE A 390 -10.94 6.16 32.24
N GLY A 391 -10.73 7.47 32.44
CA GLY A 391 -9.82 8.29 31.65
C GLY A 391 -10.42 8.66 30.28
N GLY A 392 -9.69 9.46 29.54
CA GLY A 392 -10.05 9.87 28.18
C GLY A 392 -9.30 9.12 27.10
N THR A 393 -9.68 9.34 25.84
CA THR A 393 -8.97 8.77 24.70
C THR A 393 -7.54 9.31 24.59
N ALA A 394 -7.29 10.56 25.04
CA ALA A 394 -5.96 11.14 25.19
C ALA A 394 -5.12 10.42 26.23
N ASP A 395 -5.71 10.11 27.41
CA ASP A 395 -5.03 9.35 28.45
C ASP A 395 -4.67 7.95 27.97
N TRP A 396 -5.59 7.29 27.24
CA TRP A 396 -5.33 5.97 26.64
C TRP A 396 -4.21 6.01 25.61
N ALA A 397 -4.18 7.05 24.77
CA ALA A 397 -3.09 7.27 23.82
C ALA A 397 -1.76 7.53 24.54
N GLY A 398 -1.79 8.33 25.62
CA GLY A 398 -0.64 8.56 26.50
C GLY A 398 -0.15 7.29 27.19
N HIS A 399 -1.06 6.52 27.78
CA HIS A 399 -0.74 5.23 28.41
C HIS A 399 -0.21 4.21 27.41
N PHE A 400 -0.80 4.12 26.22
CA PHE A 400 -0.29 3.24 25.16
C PHE A 400 1.12 3.65 24.73
N THR A 401 1.37 4.95 24.62
CA THR A 401 2.71 5.48 24.33
C THR A 401 3.70 5.08 25.41
N THR A 402 3.38 5.35 26.68
CA THR A 402 4.30 5.16 27.81
C THR A 402 4.52 3.68 28.16
N TRP A 403 3.46 2.85 28.03
CA TRP A 403 3.54 1.45 28.48
C TRP A 403 3.83 0.46 27.35
N VAL A 404 3.63 0.86 26.09
CA VAL A 404 3.88 -0.03 24.94
C VAL A 404 4.95 0.54 24.02
N LEU A 405 4.76 1.76 23.51
CA LEU A 405 5.67 2.31 22.48
C LEU A 405 7.05 2.64 23.06
N ASP A 406 7.09 3.33 24.19
CA ASP A 406 8.36 3.72 24.83
C ASP A 406 9.18 2.50 25.27
N PRO A 407 8.63 1.50 25.99
CA PRO A 407 9.41 0.32 26.35
C PRO A 407 9.92 -0.48 25.15
N VAL A 408 9.14 -0.58 24.07
CA VAL A 408 9.58 -1.26 22.84
C VAL A 408 10.70 -0.47 22.17
N ARG A 409 10.57 0.85 22.05
CA ARG A 409 11.61 1.74 21.52
C ARG A 409 12.88 1.66 22.35
N ASP A 410 12.75 1.84 23.66
CA ASP A 410 13.88 1.87 24.59
C ASP A 410 14.59 0.51 24.64
N GLY A 411 13.83 -0.58 24.59
CA GLY A 411 14.36 -1.93 24.45
C GLY A 411 15.15 -2.14 23.16
N LEU A 412 14.64 -1.65 22.02
CA LEU A 412 15.37 -1.72 20.75
C LEU A 412 16.63 -0.85 20.75
N GLN A 413 16.57 0.33 21.35
CA GLN A 413 17.71 1.25 21.43
C GLN A 413 18.74 0.83 22.49
N TRP A 414 18.33 0.06 23.51
CA TRP A 414 19.24 -0.52 24.50
C TRP A 414 20.07 -1.68 23.92
N LEU A 415 19.52 -2.39 22.93
CA LEU A 415 20.23 -3.48 22.27
C LEU A 415 21.47 -2.94 21.52
N PRO A 416 22.65 -3.54 21.68
CA PRO A 416 23.80 -3.21 20.85
C PRO A 416 23.47 -3.39 19.36
N TRP A 417 23.97 -2.52 18.50
CA TRP A 417 23.69 -2.53 17.05
C TRP A 417 23.93 -3.90 16.39
N TRP A 418 25.00 -4.57 16.76
CA TRP A 418 25.34 -5.90 16.24
C TRP A 418 24.33 -6.99 16.65
N SER A 419 23.72 -6.86 17.84
CA SER A 419 22.68 -7.79 18.29
C SER A 419 21.39 -7.63 17.47
N VAL A 420 21.03 -6.41 17.08
CA VAL A 420 19.92 -6.16 16.15
C VAL A 420 20.19 -6.82 14.80
N LEU A 421 21.40 -6.70 14.26
CA LEU A 421 21.80 -7.40 13.03
C LEU A 421 21.68 -8.92 13.15
N LEU A 422 22.11 -9.49 14.28
CA LEU A 422 22.01 -10.93 14.54
C LEU A 422 20.56 -11.40 14.68
N ILE A 423 19.71 -10.64 15.36
CA ILE A 423 18.27 -10.95 15.49
C ILE A 423 17.62 -10.96 14.10
N VAL A 424 17.89 -9.93 13.30
CA VAL A 424 17.36 -9.83 11.92
C VAL A 424 17.88 -10.99 11.07
N ALA A 425 19.16 -11.31 11.14
CA ALA A 425 19.75 -12.46 10.45
C ALA A 425 19.08 -13.77 10.84
N ALA A 426 18.89 -13.97 12.15
CA ALA A 426 18.27 -15.17 12.71
C ALA A 426 16.82 -15.33 12.24
N LEU A 427 16.01 -14.29 12.35
CA LEU A 427 14.61 -14.31 11.93
C LEU A 427 14.48 -14.57 10.43
N ALA A 428 15.22 -13.82 9.61
CA ALA A 428 15.19 -13.96 8.15
C ALA A 428 15.68 -15.34 7.69
N TRP A 429 16.68 -15.92 8.38
CA TRP A 429 17.19 -17.27 8.04
C TRP A 429 16.25 -18.39 8.50
N LEU A 430 15.61 -18.24 9.65
CA LEU A 430 14.64 -19.23 10.13
C LEU A 430 13.44 -19.36 9.19
N ILE A 431 12.95 -18.23 8.68
CA ILE A 431 11.79 -18.17 7.79
C ILE A 431 12.20 -18.46 6.33
N GLY A 432 13.34 -17.92 5.90
CA GLY A 432 13.81 -17.97 4.53
C GLY A 432 15.08 -18.78 4.30
N THR A 433 15.94 -18.23 3.45
CA THR A 433 17.23 -18.79 3.05
C THR A 433 18.37 -17.91 3.56
N TRP A 434 19.63 -18.38 3.46
CA TRP A 434 20.78 -17.53 3.80
C TRP A 434 20.87 -16.25 2.95
N ARG A 435 20.36 -16.28 1.70
CA ARG A 435 20.31 -15.11 0.81
C ARG A 435 19.31 -14.07 1.30
N THR A 436 18.16 -14.52 1.81
CA THR A 436 17.17 -13.61 2.41
C THR A 436 17.68 -12.99 3.71
N ALA A 437 18.42 -13.79 4.52
CA ALA A 437 19.08 -13.27 5.72
C ALA A 437 20.15 -12.22 5.38
N LEU A 438 21.00 -12.49 4.37
CA LEU A 438 22.00 -11.54 3.93
C LEU A 438 21.38 -10.23 3.44
N THR A 439 20.34 -10.29 2.63
CA THR A 439 19.65 -9.07 2.14
C THR A 439 19.00 -8.29 3.27
N ALA A 440 18.40 -8.94 4.27
CA ALA A 440 17.82 -8.28 5.43
C ALA A 440 18.89 -7.60 6.30
N VAL A 441 20.03 -8.29 6.53
CA VAL A 441 21.16 -7.73 7.29
C VAL A 441 21.78 -6.54 6.54
N LEU A 442 21.98 -6.65 5.24
CA LEU A 442 22.51 -5.53 4.45
C LEU A 442 21.57 -4.32 4.47
N ALA A 443 20.25 -4.56 4.45
CA ALA A 443 19.26 -3.48 4.52
C ALA A 443 19.30 -2.76 5.87
N ILE A 444 19.31 -3.49 7.00
CA ILE A 444 19.39 -2.85 8.33
C ILE A 444 20.76 -2.24 8.59
N ALA A 445 21.85 -2.82 8.09
CA ALA A 445 23.19 -2.24 8.20
C ALA A 445 23.31 -0.93 7.39
N ALA A 446 22.68 -0.86 6.21
CA ALA A 446 22.63 0.35 5.42
C ALA A 446 21.99 1.53 6.18
N ILE A 447 20.99 1.27 7.02
CA ILE A 447 20.39 2.29 7.91
C ILE A 447 21.43 2.86 8.88
N GLY A 448 22.26 1.99 9.46
CA GLY A 448 23.36 2.42 10.34
C GLY A 448 24.39 3.26 9.59
N VAL A 449 24.79 2.82 8.38
CA VAL A 449 25.73 3.56 7.51
C VAL A 449 25.16 4.93 7.14
N LEU A 450 23.85 5.06 6.92
CA LEU A 450 23.18 6.34 6.64
C LEU A 450 23.12 7.29 7.86
N GLY A 451 23.51 6.86 9.05
CA GLY A 451 23.52 7.70 10.25
C GLY A 451 22.15 7.90 10.92
N VAL A 452 21.10 7.26 10.44
CA VAL A 452 19.71 7.41 10.93
C VAL A 452 19.24 6.21 11.75
N TRP A 453 20.17 5.59 12.50
CA TRP A 453 19.92 4.38 13.30
C TRP A 453 18.80 4.57 14.33
N LYS A 454 18.92 5.61 15.18
CA LYS A 454 17.93 5.87 16.24
C LYS A 454 16.53 6.18 15.71
N PRO A 455 16.34 7.11 14.74
CA PRO A 455 15.02 7.35 14.14
C PRO A 455 14.42 6.09 13.48
N SER A 456 15.27 5.24 12.90
CA SER A 456 14.82 3.99 12.29
C SER A 456 14.33 2.97 13.32
N LEU A 457 14.99 2.85 14.48
CA LEU A 457 14.53 1.99 15.57
C LEU A 457 13.24 2.52 16.20
N ASP A 458 13.06 3.85 16.27
CA ASP A 458 11.79 4.44 16.72
C ASP A 458 10.65 4.12 15.74
N THR A 459 10.87 4.28 14.42
CA THR A 459 9.91 3.82 13.41
C THR A 459 9.62 2.33 13.53
N LEU A 460 10.66 1.50 13.71
CA LEU A 460 10.51 0.05 13.88
C LEU A 460 9.67 -0.29 15.12
N SER A 461 9.83 0.42 16.22
CA SER A 461 9.05 0.22 17.46
C SER A 461 7.55 0.43 17.21
N GLN A 462 7.20 1.51 16.50
CA GLN A 462 5.82 1.82 16.13
C GLN A 462 5.24 0.75 15.20
N VAL A 463 6.02 0.33 14.20
CA VAL A 463 5.61 -0.74 13.26
C VAL A 463 5.38 -2.06 14.02
N LEU A 464 6.28 -2.46 14.91
CA LEU A 464 6.13 -3.71 15.67
C LEU A 464 4.89 -3.68 16.58
N ALA A 465 4.66 -2.58 17.27
CA ALA A 465 3.46 -2.41 18.10
C ALA A 465 2.18 -2.45 17.26
N ALA A 466 2.13 -1.70 16.16
CA ALA A 466 0.98 -1.69 15.26
C ALA A 466 0.72 -3.07 14.63
N VAL A 467 1.76 -3.77 14.18
CA VAL A 467 1.65 -5.13 13.63
C VAL A 467 1.13 -6.09 14.68
N ALA A 468 1.66 -6.05 15.91
CA ALA A 468 1.19 -6.93 16.98
C ALA A 468 -0.31 -6.76 17.25
N VAL A 469 -0.79 -5.52 17.38
CA VAL A 469 -2.21 -5.20 17.56
C VAL A 469 -3.03 -5.65 16.35
N THR A 470 -2.57 -5.33 15.14
CA THR A 470 -3.25 -5.72 13.88
C THR A 470 -3.40 -7.23 13.76
N LEU A 471 -2.35 -8.00 14.08
CA LEU A 471 -2.39 -9.46 13.99
C LEU A 471 -3.30 -10.07 15.05
N VAL A 472 -3.26 -9.57 16.29
CA VAL A 472 -4.15 -10.07 17.35
C VAL A 472 -5.61 -9.86 16.98
N ILE A 473 -6.00 -8.64 16.59
CA ILE A 473 -7.37 -8.33 16.20
C ILE A 473 -7.72 -9.03 14.89
N GLY A 474 -6.85 -8.94 13.87
CA GLY A 474 -7.08 -9.45 12.53
C GLY A 474 -7.24 -10.97 12.49
N PHE A 475 -6.44 -11.71 13.23
CA PHE A 475 -6.59 -13.16 13.36
C PHE A 475 -7.86 -13.53 14.14
N ALA A 476 -8.16 -12.85 15.24
CA ALA A 476 -9.37 -13.11 16.01
C ALA A 476 -10.63 -12.90 15.16
N VAL A 477 -10.73 -11.75 14.50
CA VAL A 477 -11.86 -11.40 13.61
C VAL A 477 -11.89 -12.31 12.38
N GLY A 478 -10.73 -12.60 11.77
CA GLY A 478 -10.63 -13.49 10.61
C GLY A 478 -11.04 -14.93 10.90
N ILE A 479 -10.67 -15.46 12.08
CA ILE A 479 -11.11 -16.79 12.54
C ILE A 479 -12.62 -16.79 12.79
N ALA A 480 -13.17 -15.76 13.42
CA ALA A 480 -14.60 -15.62 13.64
C ALA A 480 -15.39 -15.55 12.31
N ALA A 481 -14.89 -14.78 11.34
CA ALA A 481 -15.48 -14.67 10.01
C ALA A 481 -15.37 -15.98 9.21
N ALA A 482 -14.28 -16.73 9.35
CA ALA A 482 -14.14 -18.05 8.73
C ALA A 482 -15.17 -19.07 9.24
N ARG A 483 -15.58 -18.94 10.51
CA ARG A 483 -16.55 -19.84 11.17
C ARG A 483 -18.01 -19.46 10.99
N SER A 484 -18.31 -18.21 10.67
CA SER A 484 -19.69 -17.71 10.57
C SER A 484 -19.89 -16.95 9.26
N GLU A 485 -20.65 -17.54 8.34
CA GLU A 485 -21.02 -16.88 7.08
C GLU A 485 -21.88 -15.62 7.29
N ARG A 486 -22.69 -15.60 8.37
CA ARG A 486 -23.50 -14.43 8.71
C ARG A 486 -22.61 -13.27 9.14
N PHE A 487 -21.63 -13.57 9.99
CA PHE A 487 -20.67 -12.58 10.46
C PHE A 487 -19.81 -12.06 9.30
N GLU A 488 -19.33 -12.93 8.42
CA GLU A 488 -18.55 -12.51 7.23
C GLU A 488 -19.39 -11.62 6.30
N ARG A 489 -20.66 -11.99 6.02
CA ARG A 489 -21.53 -11.18 5.16
C ARG A 489 -21.79 -9.79 5.74
N LEU A 490 -21.89 -9.65 7.06
CA LEU A 490 -22.04 -8.36 7.73
C LEU A 490 -20.73 -7.56 7.72
N LEU A 491 -19.60 -8.24 7.91
CA LEU A 491 -18.27 -7.62 7.98
C LEU A 491 -17.74 -7.19 6.61
N ARG A 492 -18.07 -7.93 5.56
CA ARG A 492 -17.57 -7.73 4.19
C ARG A 492 -17.74 -6.30 3.67
N PRO A 493 -18.92 -5.65 3.72
CA PRO A 493 -19.06 -4.27 3.22
C PRO A 493 -18.22 -3.28 4.02
N VAL A 494 -18.03 -3.49 5.31
CA VAL A 494 -17.17 -2.65 6.16
C VAL A 494 -15.72 -2.79 5.71
N LEU A 495 -15.25 -4.03 5.57
CA LEU A 495 -13.88 -4.29 5.09
C LEU A 495 -13.66 -3.77 3.66
N ASP A 496 -14.70 -3.84 2.78
CA ASP A 496 -14.62 -3.30 1.42
C ASP A 496 -14.40 -1.79 1.43
N VAL A 497 -15.18 -1.05 2.22
CA VAL A 497 -15.02 0.40 2.38
C VAL A 497 -13.63 0.73 2.92
N PHE A 498 -13.23 0.11 4.01
CA PHE A 498 -11.92 0.35 4.60
C PHE A 498 -10.76 0.02 3.64
N GLN A 499 -10.87 -0.97 2.78
CA GLN A 499 -9.81 -1.33 1.84
C GLN A 499 -9.73 -0.39 0.63
N THR A 500 -10.84 0.26 0.26
CA THR A 500 -10.87 1.21 -0.85
C THR A 500 -10.46 2.63 -0.45
N MET A 501 -10.49 2.95 0.85
CA MET A 501 -10.12 4.28 1.35
C MET A 501 -8.60 4.52 1.20
N PRO A 502 -8.17 5.67 0.66
CA PRO A 502 -6.77 6.07 0.66
C PRO A 502 -6.21 6.20 2.08
N GLN A 503 -4.94 5.86 2.23
CA GLN A 503 -4.25 5.80 3.54
C GLN A 503 -4.38 7.08 4.36
N PHE A 504 -4.35 8.22 3.72
CA PHE A 504 -4.38 9.54 4.34
C PHE A 504 -5.68 9.84 5.10
N VAL A 505 -6.80 9.32 4.60
CA VAL A 505 -8.13 9.57 5.17
C VAL A 505 -8.29 8.97 6.57
N TYR A 506 -7.53 7.91 6.87
CA TYR A 506 -7.58 7.28 8.20
C TYR A 506 -7.05 8.15 9.33
N LEU A 507 -6.20 9.13 9.01
CA LEU A 507 -5.67 10.04 10.02
C LEU A 507 -6.76 10.96 10.59
N ILE A 508 -7.78 11.31 9.79
CA ILE A 508 -8.82 12.27 10.18
C ILE A 508 -9.55 11.84 11.46
N PRO A 509 -10.25 10.66 11.49
CA PRO A 509 -10.98 10.26 12.70
C PRO A 509 -10.05 9.90 13.85
N VAL A 510 -8.84 9.46 13.57
CA VAL A 510 -7.89 9.07 14.61
C VAL A 510 -7.31 10.30 15.32
N VAL A 511 -7.01 11.37 14.58
CA VAL A 511 -6.58 12.64 15.16
C VAL A 511 -7.71 13.27 16.00
N ALA A 512 -8.95 13.20 15.52
CA ALA A 512 -10.11 13.64 16.28
C ALA A 512 -10.26 12.95 17.65
N LEU A 513 -10.02 11.64 17.69
CA LEU A 513 -10.22 10.83 18.90
C LEU A 513 -9.03 10.83 19.85
N PHE A 514 -7.81 10.83 19.34
CA PHE A 514 -6.58 10.59 20.12
C PHE A 514 -5.61 11.77 20.10
N GLY A 515 -5.92 12.83 19.38
CA GLY A 515 -5.02 13.96 19.17
C GLY A 515 -3.89 13.67 18.19
N VAL A 516 -2.79 14.42 18.32
CA VAL A 516 -1.58 14.25 17.49
C VAL A 516 -0.51 13.46 18.27
N GLY A 517 0.30 12.67 17.56
CA GLY A 517 1.39 11.92 18.17
C GLY A 517 1.60 10.51 17.62
N ARG A 518 2.43 9.71 18.31
CA ARG A 518 2.80 8.35 17.89
C ARG A 518 1.64 7.34 18.04
N ALA A 519 0.88 7.40 19.11
CA ALA A 519 -0.23 6.48 19.37
C ALA A 519 -1.35 6.63 18.31
N PRO A 520 -1.81 7.86 17.94
CA PRO A 520 -2.73 8.04 16.81
C PRO A 520 -2.16 7.50 15.48
N ALA A 521 -0.89 7.73 15.18
CA ALA A 521 -0.27 7.18 13.96
C ALA A 521 -0.33 5.65 13.92
N VAL A 522 -0.05 5.00 15.05
CA VAL A 522 -0.17 3.54 15.22
C VAL A 522 -1.63 3.08 15.07
N ALA A 523 -2.59 3.79 15.68
CA ALA A 523 -4.01 3.46 15.58
C ALA A 523 -4.50 3.52 14.11
N ALA A 524 -4.13 4.56 13.37
CA ALA A 524 -4.44 4.67 11.94
C ALA A 524 -3.84 3.51 11.14
N ALA A 525 -2.60 3.12 11.44
CA ALA A 525 -1.93 2.01 10.78
C ALA A 525 -2.62 0.66 11.06
N VAL A 526 -3.07 0.43 12.29
CA VAL A 526 -3.86 -0.75 12.66
C VAL A 526 -5.15 -0.81 11.87
N VAL A 527 -5.94 0.26 11.86
CA VAL A 527 -7.24 0.30 11.16
C VAL A 527 -7.07 0.07 9.66
N TYR A 528 -6.04 0.64 9.04
CA TYR A 528 -5.76 0.46 7.62
C TYR A 528 -5.34 -0.97 7.25
N ALA A 529 -4.49 -1.61 8.06
CA ALA A 529 -3.97 -2.94 7.75
C ALA A 529 -4.95 -4.08 8.12
N LEU A 530 -5.87 -3.82 9.03
CA LEU A 530 -6.82 -4.81 9.57
C LEU A 530 -7.64 -5.52 8.47
N PRO A 531 -8.25 -4.83 7.47
CA PRO A 531 -9.05 -5.48 6.43
C PRO A 531 -8.28 -6.55 5.65
N ALA A 532 -7.04 -6.29 5.28
CA ALA A 532 -6.21 -7.22 4.53
C ALA A 532 -5.90 -8.48 5.37
N VAL A 533 -5.50 -8.30 6.63
CA VAL A 533 -5.19 -9.41 7.54
C VAL A 533 -6.43 -10.27 7.80
N VAL A 534 -7.59 -9.65 8.05
CA VAL A 534 -8.86 -10.35 8.26
C VAL A 534 -9.25 -11.18 7.03
N ARG A 535 -9.20 -10.59 5.83
CA ARG A 535 -9.56 -11.27 4.58
C ARG A 535 -8.66 -12.46 4.27
N ILE A 536 -7.35 -12.25 4.29
CA ILE A 536 -6.39 -13.30 3.99
C ILE A 536 -6.54 -14.44 5.00
N THR A 537 -6.73 -14.12 6.27
CA THR A 537 -6.98 -15.12 7.33
C THR A 537 -8.26 -15.91 7.07
N THR A 538 -9.38 -15.21 6.78
CA THR A 538 -10.68 -15.83 6.50
C THR A 538 -10.60 -16.74 5.29
N GLN A 539 -10.02 -16.25 4.20
CA GLN A 539 -9.86 -17.03 2.95
C GLN A 539 -8.93 -18.21 3.13
N GLY A 540 -7.79 -18.03 3.82
CA GLY A 540 -6.84 -19.09 4.08
C GLY A 540 -7.42 -20.24 4.91
N LEU A 541 -8.24 -19.93 5.92
CA LEU A 541 -8.91 -20.95 6.73
C LEU A 541 -10.02 -21.67 5.96
N ARG A 542 -10.72 -21.00 5.06
CA ARG A 542 -11.76 -21.61 4.21
C ARG A 542 -11.21 -22.39 3.04
N ALA A 543 -10.01 -22.06 2.57
CA ALA A 543 -9.35 -22.77 1.49
C ALA A 543 -8.72 -24.13 1.92
N VAL A 544 -8.77 -24.48 3.20
CA VAL A 544 -8.33 -25.79 3.68
C VAL A 544 -9.18 -26.89 3.07
N ASP A 545 -8.50 -27.95 2.57
CA ASP A 545 -9.12 -29.06 1.88
C ASP A 545 -10.33 -29.65 2.66
N PRO A 546 -11.54 -29.64 2.07
CA PRO A 546 -12.73 -30.21 2.69
C PRO A 546 -12.54 -31.68 3.12
N ALA A 547 -11.77 -32.48 2.36
CA ALA A 547 -11.50 -33.87 2.69
C ALA A 547 -10.74 -34.02 4.02
N ALA A 548 -9.76 -33.14 4.28
CA ALA A 548 -9.05 -33.11 5.55
C ALA A 548 -9.98 -32.75 6.73
N MET A 549 -10.95 -31.86 6.49
CA MET A 549 -11.93 -31.45 7.48
C MET A 549 -12.94 -32.56 7.77
N GLU A 550 -13.38 -33.29 6.74
CA GLU A 550 -14.28 -34.44 6.88
C GLU A 550 -13.60 -35.59 7.63
N ALA A 551 -12.37 -35.89 7.29
CA ALA A 551 -11.57 -36.91 8.00
C ALA A 551 -11.43 -36.58 9.50
N ALA A 552 -11.15 -35.33 9.85
CA ALA A 552 -11.07 -34.90 11.24
C ALA A 552 -12.42 -35.04 11.97
N ARG A 553 -13.55 -34.70 11.30
CA ARG A 553 -14.90 -34.88 11.84
C ARG A 553 -15.25 -36.34 12.06
N SER A 554 -14.93 -37.20 11.10
CA SER A 554 -15.16 -38.65 11.18
C SER A 554 -14.39 -39.30 12.34
N LEU A 555 -13.25 -38.75 12.71
CA LEU A 555 -12.45 -39.13 13.89
C LEU A 555 -12.97 -38.51 15.20
N GLY A 556 -14.11 -37.82 15.20
CA GLY A 556 -14.72 -37.21 16.39
C GLY A 556 -14.03 -35.92 16.87
N ALA A 557 -13.24 -35.24 16.03
CA ALA A 557 -12.59 -34.01 16.43
C ALA A 557 -13.59 -32.88 16.72
N THR A 558 -13.49 -32.26 17.90
CA THR A 558 -14.29 -31.09 18.27
C THR A 558 -13.96 -29.89 17.38
N PRO A 559 -14.86 -28.88 17.26
CA PRO A 559 -14.59 -27.67 16.45
C PRO A 559 -13.30 -26.94 16.82
N THR A 560 -12.90 -26.98 18.10
CA THR A 560 -11.64 -26.39 18.55
C THR A 560 -10.42 -27.23 18.13
N GLN A 561 -10.53 -28.57 18.14
CA GLN A 561 -9.50 -29.45 17.65
C GLN A 561 -9.35 -29.33 16.14
N GLN A 562 -10.45 -29.29 15.38
CA GLN A 562 -10.45 -29.03 13.94
C GLN A 562 -9.71 -27.73 13.61
N LEU A 563 -10.00 -26.63 14.34
CA LEU A 563 -9.29 -25.38 14.15
C LEU A 563 -7.79 -25.48 14.44
N ARG A 564 -7.44 -25.94 15.66
CA ARG A 564 -6.06 -25.88 16.16
C ARG A 564 -5.14 -26.93 15.53
N GLN A 565 -5.67 -28.12 15.24
CA GLN A 565 -4.87 -29.28 14.80
C GLN A 565 -4.91 -29.50 13.28
N VAL A 566 -5.93 -28.98 12.58
CA VAL A 566 -6.09 -29.17 11.13
C VAL A 566 -6.07 -27.83 10.39
N GLN A 567 -7.01 -26.92 10.66
CA GLN A 567 -7.13 -25.70 9.86
C GLN A 567 -5.94 -24.77 10.00
N LEU A 568 -5.54 -24.39 11.22
CA LEU A 568 -4.41 -23.48 11.44
C LEU A 568 -3.07 -24.02 10.87
N PRO A 569 -2.71 -25.30 11.08
CA PRO A 569 -1.51 -25.88 10.47
C PRO A 569 -1.54 -25.88 8.93
N LEU A 570 -2.67 -26.25 8.32
CA LEU A 570 -2.82 -26.30 6.86
C LEU A 570 -2.93 -24.90 6.24
N ALA A 571 -3.54 -23.94 6.94
CA ALA A 571 -3.64 -22.55 6.52
C ALA A 571 -2.35 -21.73 6.77
N ARG A 572 -1.31 -22.32 7.36
CA ARG A 572 -0.06 -21.62 7.72
C ARG A 572 0.52 -20.74 6.59
N PRO A 573 0.56 -21.17 5.31
CA PRO A 573 1.07 -20.32 4.24
C PRO A 573 0.25 -19.03 4.06
N ALA A 574 -1.08 -19.14 4.14
CA ALA A 574 -1.97 -17.98 4.05
C ALA A 574 -1.83 -17.05 5.28
N LEU A 575 -1.67 -17.62 6.47
CA LEU A 575 -1.44 -16.82 7.68
C LEU A 575 -0.09 -16.08 7.63
N GLN A 576 0.95 -16.70 7.08
CA GLN A 576 2.23 -16.03 6.84
C GLN A 576 2.09 -14.89 5.82
N LEU A 577 1.29 -15.09 4.77
CA LEU A 577 0.97 -14.02 3.82
C LEU A 577 0.21 -12.88 4.51
N ALA A 578 -0.73 -13.18 5.42
CA ALA A 578 -1.44 -12.17 6.19
C ALA A 578 -0.51 -11.35 7.07
N VAL A 579 0.49 -11.99 7.72
CA VAL A 579 1.53 -11.29 8.49
C VAL A 579 2.35 -10.37 7.58
N ASN A 580 2.84 -10.87 6.46
CA ASN A 580 3.65 -10.07 5.53
C ASN A 580 2.87 -8.85 5.00
N GLN A 581 1.62 -9.05 4.55
CA GLN A 581 0.78 -7.96 4.09
C GLN A 581 0.46 -6.96 5.21
N GLY A 582 0.17 -7.45 6.42
CA GLY A 582 -0.03 -6.60 7.60
C GLY A 582 1.18 -5.70 7.88
N VAL A 583 2.39 -6.26 7.85
CA VAL A 583 3.63 -5.50 8.06
C VAL A 583 3.83 -4.40 7.01
N VAL A 584 3.66 -4.72 5.72
CA VAL A 584 3.84 -3.77 4.63
C VAL A 584 2.84 -2.62 4.72
N LEU A 585 1.56 -2.93 5.00
CA LEU A 585 0.50 -1.93 5.11
C LEU A 585 0.66 -1.05 6.35
N VAL A 586 1.04 -1.64 7.49
CA VAL A 586 1.34 -0.90 8.73
C VAL A 586 2.50 0.07 8.51
N LEU A 587 3.61 -0.39 7.92
CA LEU A 587 4.77 0.46 7.65
C LEU A 587 4.37 1.67 6.80
N ALA A 588 3.57 1.47 5.76
CA ALA A 588 3.13 2.54 4.88
C ALA A 588 2.39 3.66 5.63
N VAL A 589 1.52 3.30 6.59
CA VAL A 589 0.73 4.30 7.33
C VAL A 589 1.48 4.90 8.52
N VAL A 590 2.36 4.13 9.19
CA VAL A 590 3.23 4.69 10.26
C VAL A 590 4.08 5.84 9.72
N ILE A 591 4.55 5.73 8.48
CA ILE A 591 5.33 6.80 7.83
C ILE A 591 4.46 8.03 7.56
N ILE A 592 3.23 7.83 7.05
CA ILE A 592 2.27 8.92 6.84
C ILE A 592 1.89 9.56 8.18
N GLY A 593 1.90 8.81 9.27
CA GLY A 593 1.72 9.30 10.63
C GLY A 593 2.71 10.38 11.05
N GLY A 594 3.84 10.53 10.36
CA GLY A 594 4.75 11.67 10.52
C GLY A 594 4.09 13.03 10.34
N LEU A 595 3.03 13.11 9.52
CA LEU A 595 2.21 14.33 9.32
C LEU A 595 1.43 14.76 10.57
N VAL A 596 1.09 13.81 11.44
CA VAL A 596 0.30 14.04 12.65
C VAL A 596 1.14 13.86 13.92
N GLY A 597 2.42 14.12 13.83
CA GLY A 597 3.33 14.05 14.99
C GLY A 597 3.78 12.64 15.38
N GLY A 598 3.68 11.67 14.47
CA GLY A 598 4.18 10.30 14.70
C GLY A 598 5.69 10.20 14.93
N GLY A 599 6.43 11.26 14.58
CA GLY A 599 7.89 11.33 14.79
C GLY A 599 8.69 10.43 13.85
N ALA A 600 9.95 10.20 14.21
CA ALA A 600 10.88 9.28 13.57
C ALA A 600 11.08 9.54 12.05
N LEU A 601 11.40 8.52 11.26
CA LEU A 601 11.68 8.68 9.82
C LEU A 601 10.52 9.30 9.04
N GLY A 602 9.27 9.06 9.43
CA GLY A 602 8.10 9.66 8.77
C GLY A 602 8.09 11.17 8.91
N TYR A 603 8.43 11.68 10.08
CA TYR A 603 8.57 13.12 10.32
C TYR A 603 9.73 13.70 9.50
N ASP A 604 10.90 13.05 9.47
CA ASP A 604 12.07 13.54 8.75
C ASP A 604 11.79 13.68 7.23
N VAL A 605 11.03 12.74 6.64
CA VAL A 605 10.61 12.83 5.24
C VAL A 605 9.66 14.01 5.01
N VAL A 606 8.65 14.17 5.86
CA VAL A 606 7.68 15.26 5.74
C VAL A 606 8.34 16.62 5.98
N PHE A 607 9.20 16.70 6.98
CA PHE A 607 9.96 17.90 7.30
C PHE A 607 10.89 18.29 6.15
N GLY A 608 11.64 17.30 5.60
CA GLY A 608 12.49 17.53 4.44
C GLY A 608 11.74 18.07 3.22
N LEU A 609 10.53 17.55 2.97
CA LEU A 609 9.67 18.06 1.90
C LEU A 609 9.15 19.48 2.19
N ALA A 610 8.70 19.74 3.42
CA ALA A 610 8.10 21.01 3.80
C ALA A 610 9.11 22.16 3.91
N GLN A 611 10.32 21.85 4.39
CA GLN A 611 11.40 22.86 4.56
C GLN A 611 12.34 22.97 3.36
N GLY A 612 12.15 22.11 2.35
CA GLY A 612 13.08 22.06 1.19
C GLY A 612 14.43 21.42 1.51
N ASP A 613 14.60 20.80 2.68
CA ASP A 613 15.78 20.01 3.03
C ASP A 613 15.66 18.60 2.43
N LEU A 614 15.85 18.56 1.11
CA LEU A 614 15.71 17.33 0.35
C LEU A 614 16.77 16.29 0.72
N ALA A 615 17.93 16.72 1.22
CA ALA A 615 19.00 15.82 1.64
C ALA A 615 18.58 14.98 2.86
N THR A 616 18.08 15.61 3.93
CA THR A 616 17.53 14.93 5.10
C THR A 616 16.36 14.04 4.70
N GLY A 617 15.43 14.54 3.89
CA GLY A 617 14.30 13.77 3.41
C GLY A 617 14.72 12.53 2.59
N LEU A 618 15.71 12.65 1.68
CA LEU A 618 16.21 11.53 0.87
C LEU A 618 16.90 10.46 1.73
N VAL A 619 17.70 10.85 2.72
CA VAL A 619 18.35 9.93 3.66
C VAL A 619 17.29 9.17 4.48
N ALA A 620 16.29 9.87 5.02
CA ALA A 620 15.18 9.25 5.74
C ALA A 620 14.35 8.34 4.80
N GLY A 621 14.08 8.77 3.57
CA GLY A 621 13.42 7.97 2.55
C GLY A 621 14.18 6.69 2.22
N ALA A 622 15.50 6.76 2.03
CA ALA A 622 16.35 5.60 1.80
C ALA A 622 16.35 4.63 3.00
N ALA A 623 16.37 5.16 4.23
CA ALA A 623 16.25 4.35 5.43
C ALA A 623 14.90 3.63 5.54
N ILE A 624 13.80 4.29 5.17
CA ILE A 624 12.46 3.68 5.08
C ILE A 624 12.45 2.53 4.08
N VAL A 625 13.07 2.72 2.90
CA VAL A 625 13.22 1.66 1.90
C VAL A 625 13.96 0.46 2.48
N CYS A 626 15.08 0.70 3.15
CA CYS A 626 15.87 -0.34 3.79
C CYS A 626 15.06 -1.06 4.89
N LEU A 627 14.31 -0.32 5.71
CA LEU A 627 13.43 -0.87 6.74
C LEU A 627 12.33 -1.75 6.15
N GLY A 628 11.68 -1.27 5.07
CA GLY A 628 10.68 -2.03 4.33
C GLY A 628 11.23 -3.32 3.73
N LEU A 629 12.40 -3.26 3.08
CA LEU A 629 13.08 -4.44 2.55
C LEU A 629 13.46 -5.44 3.64
N MET A 630 13.96 -4.96 4.77
CA MET A 630 14.31 -5.82 5.91
C MET A 630 13.06 -6.54 6.45
N LEU A 631 11.98 -5.80 6.70
CA LEU A 631 10.72 -6.34 7.20
C LEU A 631 10.09 -7.35 6.24
N ASP A 632 10.08 -7.04 4.94
CA ASP A 632 9.59 -7.96 3.90
C ASP A 632 10.39 -9.27 3.91
N ARG A 633 11.73 -9.19 3.97
CA ARG A 633 12.59 -10.39 3.99
C ARG A 633 12.46 -11.24 5.26
N VAL A 634 12.15 -10.61 6.39
CA VAL A 634 11.91 -11.30 7.66
C VAL A 634 10.54 -11.99 7.68
N THR A 635 9.54 -11.48 6.94
CA THR A 635 8.16 -11.99 7.01
C THR A 635 7.74 -12.82 5.79
N GLN A 636 8.44 -12.72 4.67
CA GLN A 636 8.07 -13.39 3.41
C GLN A 636 8.33 -14.90 3.46
N PRO A 637 7.32 -15.78 3.24
CA PRO A 637 7.51 -17.21 3.19
C PRO A 637 8.30 -17.63 1.96
N THR A 638 9.24 -18.55 2.10
CA THR A 638 10.04 -19.06 0.97
C THR A 638 9.24 -20.08 0.16
N GLU A 639 8.86 -19.78 -1.07
CA GLU A 639 8.08 -20.62 -2.00
C GLU A 639 8.72 -22.02 -2.31
N ARG A 640 9.94 -22.27 -1.91
CA ARG A 640 10.70 -23.48 -2.32
C ARG A 640 10.25 -24.81 -1.70
N ARG A 641 9.33 -24.84 -0.73
CA ARG A 641 8.91 -26.11 -0.10
C ARG A 641 7.67 -26.77 -0.70
N VAL A 642 6.86 -26.08 -1.49
CA VAL A 642 5.62 -26.65 -2.06
C VAL A 642 5.90 -27.53 -3.30
N ARG A 643 6.99 -27.27 -4.03
CA ARG A 643 7.31 -27.99 -5.29
C ARG A 643 8.08 -29.32 -5.17
N LYS A 644 8.42 -29.78 -3.97
CA LYS A 644 9.13 -31.08 -3.74
C LYS A 644 8.27 -32.16 -3.07
N GLY A 645 6.96 -31.93 -2.97
CA GLY A 645 6.02 -32.88 -2.38
C GLY A 645 4.80 -33.18 -3.25
N ALA A 646 4.87 -32.92 -4.55
CA ALA A 646 3.87 -33.37 -5.53
C ALA A 646 4.51 -34.31 -6.53
#